data_1c1ed546cb53bfc9718d1686c650f45e
#
_entry.id   1c1ed546cb53bfc9718d1686c650f45e
#
_cell.length_a   1.000
_cell.length_b   1.000
_cell.length_c   1.000
_cell.angle_alpha   90.00
_cell.angle_beta   90.00
_cell.angle_gamma   90.00
#
_symmetry.space_group_name_H-M   'P 1'
#
loop_
_entity.id
_entity.type
_entity.pdbx_description
1 polymer ?
#
loop_
_entity_poly.entity_id
_entity_poly.type
_entity_poly.pdbx_seq_one_letter_code
_entity_poly.pdbx_strand_id
1 'polypeptide(L)'
;MAKAHGDERRNASPKKNAPLTPAQEEAPDTNQLPAEAPKKRERRTHPRTRSIFAPRTKAPNFVLSVAISTVRLLTIVLICAGLAGLGALIGIAKAYVDTAPTLDLAALNAQDKTSFIYDSEGNLITDYKGTEDRIMVSIDEIPRMLRNAFVAVEDARFYEHNGVDVKRIVGAFVSNIVSGTSQGGSTITQQLIKNTMLSDEYSYKRKLQEAYLAMELETRYTKDQILESYLNTIFLGGNYYGVKVAAYGYFGKELSALTLRECAMLAGMTRSPNYYNPRRNFYTRNTEGSNTAAITNNRTDYVLRQMLENGMITTQEYQAALDPTTARVLETSPASSDLYPYTHYVEYAISDVVDTFLDLNGLENTSANRYAMENELRTGGYSVYLCIDTEIQTIVEDTLAGWSDYPRLRDPSDKVYQARNADGTYTEIEQPQAAACVYDYRTGELKAIVGGRYKPTARKTLNRASDMKMPVGSSIKPLTVYAPAIDLGASPASITYNMPVPISGWKDSSGSDSWPKNYGGGSYKGPESFRTALINSHNTAAAQILMTYVGVERAVNYLHLLGVPDENINADPFGLALGSSGITPVQMAVAFGTIANKGVYQQPLSFSRILDSNGSVVVDMHQQQERHQVFKASTAYLVVDMLKAAVQSGTATKAKISSQVVAGKTGTNSDSKGVFFAGMTGWYSASVWIGHDNYKALSSKATGGNSAAPLWQSFMEKIHKAKNLSSREIIDGTPADYGLVRVTTCGVSGQLATDACYNDVNGYKTITDYWYEGSVPTSYCSMHKSVSICTESNLLATEYCPSYSVSTKGIVLIPRGHPLYDSIDSYGSTIRQYLGEFATLKSTSDIASHICPIHDAYTVQQSQDDLTAIVNDAYNLTLTAYQLVGSTPNISNDTRRQINTAISAVQALLSASPTDYTALQNAAANLRSQLQAAGLM
;
A
#
# COMPACT_ATOMS: atom_id res chain seq x y z
N MET A 1 14.56 -38.47 -28.04
CA MET A 1 13.88 -39.58 -28.77
C MET A 1 12.42 -39.28 -28.76
N ALA A 2 12.01 -38.89 -29.78
CA ALA A 2 11.03 -39.25 -30.83
C ALA A 2 9.62 -38.91 -30.41
N LYS A 3 9.06 -37.90 -31.04
CA LYS A 3 8.25 -37.86 -32.28
C LYS A 3 6.88 -38.48 -32.06
N ALA A 4 5.79 -38.00 -32.49
CA ALA A 4 5.38 -36.87 -33.32
C ALA A 4 3.90 -37.00 -33.65
N HIS A 5 3.30 -35.95 -34.16
CA HIS A 5 2.13 -35.90 -35.05
C HIS A 5 0.76 -36.33 -34.47
N GLY A 6 -0.29 -35.72 -34.76
CA GLY A 6 -0.68 -34.64 -35.69
C GLY A 6 -2.16 -34.62 -35.85
N ASP A 7 -2.65 -33.49 -36.01
CA ASP A 7 -3.61 -33.01 -37.03
C ASP A 7 -5.01 -33.59 -37.15
N GLU A 8 -5.88 -32.65 -37.32
CA GLU A 8 -7.01 -32.45 -38.21
C GLU A 8 -8.43 -32.94 -37.84
N ARG A 9 -9.24 -31.92 -37.65
CA ARG A 9 -10.47 -31.62 -38.40
C ARG A 9 -11.76 -32.40 -38.16
N ARG A 10 -12.72 -31.52 -37.94
CA ARG A 10 -14.05 -31.44 -38.51
C ARG A 10 -15.19 -32.36 -38.07
N ASN A 11 -16.20 -31.60 -37.65
CA ASN A 11 -17.59 -31.70 -38.10
C ASN A 11 -18.48 -32.85 -37.68
N ALA A 12 -19.62 -32.44 -37.20
CA ALA A 12 -20.95 -32.97 -37.55
C ALA A 12 -21.74 -33.53 -36.37
N SER A 13 -22.75 -32.77 -35.99
CA SER A 13 -23.99 -33.36 -35.45
C SER A 13 -24.53 -34.41 -36.44
N PRO A 14 -25.28 -35.42 -35.98
CA PRO A 14 -26.71 -35.24 -35.97
C PRO A 14 -27.54 -36.03 -34.93
N LYS A 15 -28.69 -35.42 -34.66
CA LYS A 15 -30.07 -35.94 -34.52
C LYS A 15 -30.39 -37.29 -33.83
N LYS A 16 -31.36 -37.13 -32.91
CA LYS A 16 -32.56 -37.98 -32.73
C LYS A 16 -32.42 -39.34 -32.06
N ASN A 17 -33.10 -39.57 -30.96
CA ASN A 17 -34.36 -40.32 -30.88
C ASN A 17 -34.86 -40.41 -29.43
N ALA A 18 -36.09 -40.03 -29.19
CA ALA A 18 -36.98 -40.57 -28.18
C ALA A 18 -37.45 -41.98 -28.65
N PRO A 19 -38.25 -42.80 -27.94
CA PRO A 19 -39.14 -42.59 -26.83
C PRO A 19 -39.15 -43.72 -25.77
N LEU A 20 -39.94 -43.64 -24.72
CA LEU A 20 -40.92 -44.66 -24.28
C LEU A 20 -41.39 -44.38 -22.84
N THR A 21 -42.69 -44.08 -22.74
CA THR A 21 -43.58 -44.40 -21.60
C THR A 21 -43.88 -45.89 -21.57
N PRO A 22 -44.55 -46.55 -20.59
CA PRO A 22 -45.79 -46.16 -19.92
C PRO A 22 -45.93 -46.58 -18.44
N ALA A 23 -46.91 -46.28 -17.69
CA ALA A 23 -48.25 -46.80 -17.37
C ALA A 23 -48.62 -46.32 -15.98
N GLN A 24 -49.81 -45.77 -15.80
CA GLN A 24 -51.13 -46.25 -15.35
C GLN A 24 -51.16 -46.47 -13.81
N GLU A 25 -52.09 -46.01 -13.05
CA GLU A 25 -53.50 -46.25 -12.81
C GLU A 25 -53.96 -45.34 -11.64
N GLU A 26 -55.15 -44.91 -11.30
CA GLU A 26 -56.54 -45.16 -11.66
C GLU A 26 -57.42 -44.05 -11.08
N ALA A 27 -58.59 -43.83 -11.69
CA ALA A 27 -59.73 -43.08 -11.16
C ALA A 27 -60.69 -44.00 -10.30
N PRO A 28 -61.70 -43.53 -9.64
CA PRO A 28 -63.00 -43.31 -10.29
C PRO A 28 -63.85 -42.18 -9.64
N ASP A 29 -64.73 -41.58 -10.42
CA ASP A 29 -66.17 -41.81 -10.73
C ASP A 29 -67.16 -41.07 -9.80
N THR A 30 -68.11 -40.43 -10.20
CA THR A 30 -69.47 -40.46 -10.77
C THR A 30 -70.13 -39.09 -10.52
N ASN A 31 -71.07 -38.52 -11.29
CA ASN A 31 -72.30 -38.86 -11.88
C ASN A 31 -72.87 -37.72 -12.73
N GLN A 32 -73.28 -38.03 -13.91
CA GLN A 32 -74.53 -38.02 -14.58
C GLN A 32 -75.20 -36.72 -15.04
N LEU A 33 -75.30 -36.74 -16.31
CA LEU A 33 -76.14 -36.10 -17.33
C LEU A 33 -77.63 -36.07 -17.06
N PRO A 34 -78.49 -35.27 -17.83
CA PRO A 34 -78.80 -35.76 -19.15
C PRO A 34 -78.79 -34.64 -20.28
N ALA A 35 -78.82 -35.20 -21.47
CA ALA A 35 -78.95 -34.56 -22.74
C ALA A 35 -80.36 -34.18 -23.13
N GLU A 36 -80.50 -33.19 -24.01
CA GLU A 36 -81.51 -33.18 -25.07
C GLU A 36 -81.03 -32.42 -26.29
N ALA A 37 -81.16 -33.07 -27.45
CA ALA A 37 -81.02 -32.51 -28.80
C ALA A 37 -82.38 -32.33 -29.43
N PRO A 38 -82.45 -31.91 -30.68
CA PRO A 38 -82.28 -30.65 -31.38
C PRO A 38 -83.61 -30.08 -31.99
N LYS A 39 -83.74 -28.81 -32.23
CA LYS A 39 -84.75 -28.26 -33.16
C LYS A 39 -84.26 -27.24 -34.17
N LYS A 40 -84.76 -27.45 -35.36
CA LYS A 40 -84.51 -26.87 -36.67
C LYS A 40 -84.64 -25.33 -36.76
N ARG A 41 -83.83 -24.80 -37.63
CA ARG A 41 -83.94 -23.72 -38.57
C ARG A 41 -85.14 -22.77 -38.39
N GLU A 42 -84.81 -21.48 -38.22
CA GLU A 42 -85.44 -20.42 -38.99
C GLU A 42 -84.43 -19.33 -39.40
N ARG A 43 -84.49 -18.99 -40.68
CA ARG A 43 -83.70 -17.87 -41.30
C ARG A 43 -84.27 -16.57 -40.73
N ARG A 44 -83.36 -15.73 -40.16
CA ARG A 44 -83.59 -14.29 -40.14
C ARG A 44 -82.38 -13.54 -40.56
N THR A 45 -82.55 -12.76 -41.49
CA THR A 45 -81.80 -11.72 -42.21
C THR A 45 -80.80 -10.96 -41.34
N HIS A 46 -79.53 -10.93 -41.84
CA HIS A 46 -78.44 -10.08 -41.28
C HIS A 46 -78.82 -8.61 -41.43
N PRO A 47 -78.48 -7.78 -40.41
CA PRO A 47 -78.13 -6.39 -40.68
C PRO A 47 -76.68 -6.32 -41.07
N ARG A 48 -76.40 -5.76 -42.23
CA ARG A 48 -75.07 -5.45 -42.73
C ARG A 48 -74.29 -4.61 -41.73
N THR A 49 -73.24 -5.13 -41.13
CA THR A 49 -72.19 -4.31 -40.51
C THR A 49 -71.59 -3.54 -41.65
N ARG A 50 -71.72 -2.24 -41.62
CA ARG A 50 -71.02 -1.31 -42.49
C ARG A 50 -69.49 -1.47 -42.19
N SER A 51 -68.83 -1.92 -43.24
CA SER A 51 -67.39 -1.86 -43.26
C SER A 51 -66.98 -0.40 -43.13
N ILE A 52 -66.12 -0.14 -42.18
CA ILE A 52 -65.47 1.17 -41.92
C ILE A 52 -64.58 1.58 -43.12
N PHE A 53 -64.45 0.69 -44.11
CA PHE A 53 -63.61 0.88 -45.31
C PHE A 53 -64.38 0.98 -46.66
N ALA A 54 -65.62 1.41 -46.61
CA ALA A 54 -66.31 1.70 -47.87
C ALA A 54 -65.69 2.99 -48.49
N PRO A 55 -65.22 2.92 -49.76
CA PRO A 55 -64.64 4.10 -50.36
C PRO A 55 -65.72 5.14 -50.68
N ARG A 56 -65.61 6.33 -50.16
CA ARG A 56 -66.32 7.52 -50.54
C ARG A 56 -65.76 7.98 -51.89
N THR A 57 -66.54 7.85 -52.94
CA THR A 57 -66.24 8.41 -54.25
C THR A 57 -66.37 9.94 -54.22
N LYS A 58 -65.34 10.62 -53.83
CA LYS A 58 -64.87 11.94 -54.24
C LYS A 58 -63.39 11.95 -54.10
N ALA A 59 -62.69 12.11 -55.21
CA ALA A 59 -61.24 12.12 -55.24
C ALA A 59 -60.67 13.17 -54.28
N PRO A 60 -60.12 12.81 -53.15
CA PRO A 60 -59.26 13.72 -52.34
C PRO A 60 -57.92 13.79 -53.05
N ASN A 61 -57.32 14.99 -53.05
CA ASN A 61 -55.96 15.16 -53.54
C ASN A 61 -55.07 13.99 -53.08
N PHE A 62 -54.44 13.29 -53.99
CA PHE A 62 -53.59 12.11 -53.75
C PHE A 62 -52.56 12.41 -52.66
N VAL A 63 -52.02 13.62 -52.65
CA VAL A 63 -51.05 14.10 -51.62
C VAL A 63 -51.66 14.10 -50.20
N LEU A 64 -52.92 14.54 -50.05
CA LEU A 64 -53.60 14.58 -48.72
C LEU A 64 -53.91 13.19 -48.18
N SER A 65 -54.28 12.27 -49.05
CA SER A 65 -54.53 10.87 -48.74
C SER A 65 -53.27 10.15 -48.26
N VAL A 66 -52.15 10.38 -48.98
CA VAL A 66 -50.82 9.85 -48.60
C VAL A 66 -50.38 10.46 -47.27
N ALA A 67 -50.51 11.78 -47.08
CA ALA A 67 -50.15 12.42 -45.83
C ALA A 67 -50.95 11.90 -44.62
N ILE A 68 -52.26 11.70 -44.74
CA ILE A 68 -53.08 11.15 -43.68
C ILE A 68 -52.70 9.67 -43.36
N SER A 69 -52.40 8.87 -44.40
CA SER A 69 -51.95 7.49 -44.24
C SER A 69 -50.62 7.41 -43.60
N THR A 70 -49.66 8.29 -43.92
CA THR A 70 -48.34 8.37 -43.29
C THR A 70 -48.46 8.77 -41.81
N VAL A 71 -49.28 9.78 -41.50
CA VAL A 71 -49.53 10.18 -40.09
C VAL A 71 -50.15 9.02 -39.29
N ARG A 72 -51.11 8.30 -39.85
CA ARG A 72 -51.69 7.09 -39.18
C ARG A 72 -50.67 6.01 -38.97
N LEU A 73 -49.82 5.72 -39.95
CA LEU A 73 -48.73 4.74 -39.82
C LEU A 73 -47.74 5.14 -38.72
N LEU A 74 -47.31 6.39 -38.72
CA LEU A 74 -46.42 6.95 -37.70
C LEU A 74 -47.06 6.87 -36.28
N THR A 75 -48.35 7.18 -36.17
CA THR A 75 -49.05 7.04 -34.87
C THR A 75 -49.13 5.60 -34.40
N ILE A 76 -49.40 4.65 -35.29
CA ILE A 76 -49.42 3.22 -34.96
C ILE A 76 -47.99 2.76 -34.53
N VAL A 77 -46.96 3.15 -35.29
CA VAL A 77 -45.57 2.81 -34.95
C VAL A 77 -45.16 3.40 -33.59
N LEU A 78 -45.56 4.65 -33.32
CA LEU A 78 -45.33 5.29 -32.01
C LEU A 78 -46.05 4.56 -30.87
N ILE A 79 -47.30 4.14 -31.08
CA ILE A 79 -48.04 3.37 -30.05
C ILE A 79 -47.40 2.00 -29.86
N CYS A 80 -47.03 1.29 -30.91
CA CYS A 80 -46.34 0.00 -30.81
C CYS A 80 -44.99 0.11 -30.15
N ALA A 81 -44.20 1.14 -30.49
CA ALA A 81 -42.93 1.42 -29.85
C ALA A 81 -43.09 1.76 -28.35
N GLY A 82 -44.12 2.55 -28.02
CA GLY A 82 -44.51 2.86 -26.64
C GLY A 82 -44.91 1.60 -25.83
N LEU A 83 -45.71 0.73 -26.41
CA LEU A 83 -46.12 -0.54 -25.78
C LEU A 83 -44.92 -1.52 -25.63
N ALA A 84 -44.06 -1.61 -26.65
CA ALA A 84 -42.82 -2.40 -26.55
C ALA A 84 -41.86 -1.86 -25.50
N GLY A 85 -41.68 -0.53 -25.44
CA GLY A 85 -40.92 0.15 -24.40
C GLY A 85 -41.46 -0.08 -23.01
N LEU A 86 -42.76 0.00 -22.83
CA LEU A 86 -43.46 -0.30 -21.57
C LEU A 86 -43.26 -1.76 -21.17
N GLY A 87 -43.42 -2.71 -22.10
CA GLY A 87 -43.17 -4.14 -21.86
C GLY A 87 -41.73 -4.44 -21.43
N ALA A 88 -40.75 -3.78 -22.10
CA ALA A 88 -39.33 -3.89 -21.70
C ALA A 88 -39.07 -3.34 -20.30
N LEU A 89 -39.64 -2.19 -19.96
CA LEU A 89 -39.55 -1.60 -18.62
C LEU A 89 -40.15 -2.51 -17.54
N ILE A 90 -41.30 -3.09 -17.79
CA ILE A 90 -41.94 -4.05 -16.86
C ILE A 90 -41.10 -5.31 -16.71
N GLY A 91 -40.52 -5.83 -17.80
CA GLY A 91 -39.62 -6.97 -17.78
C GLY A 91 -38.37 -6.73 -16.95
N ILE A 92 -37.73 -5.58 -17.13
CA ILE A 92 -36.55 -5.15 -16.33
C ILE A 92 -36.94 -4.98 -14.86
N ALA A 93 -38.06 -4.32 -14.59
CA ALA A 93 -38.54 -4.13 -13.23
C ALA A 93 -38.77 -5.48 -12.53
N LYS A 94 -39.42 -6.44 -13.23
CA LYS A 94 -39.61 -7.79 -12.70
C LYS A 94 -38.29 -8.50 -12.42
N ALA A 95 -37.33 -8.46 -13.35
CA ALA A 95 -36.00 -9.07 -13.15
C ALA A 95 -35.27 -8.50 -11.93
N TYR A 96 -35.43 -7.19 -11.66
CA TYR A 96 -34.87 -6.58 -10.46
C TYR A 96 -35.57 -6.99 -9.16
N VAL A 97 -36.88 -7.13 -9.21
CA VAL A 97 -37.70 -7.61 -8.07
C VAL A 97 -37.38 -9.08 -7.76
N ASP A 98 -37.22 -9.93 -8.77
CA ASP A 98 -36.93 -11.36 -8.60
C ASP A 98 -35.53 -11.60 -7.93
N THR A 99 -34.68 -10.57 -7.85
CA THR A 99 -33.36 -10.59 -7.16
C THR A 99 -33.41 -9.85 -5.81
N ALA A 100 -34.56 -9.46 -5.30
CA ALA A 100 -34.68 -8.83 -3.99
C ALA A 100 -34.39 -9.85 -2.87
N PRO A 101 -33.74 -9.43 -1.76
CA PRO A 101 -33.59 -10.31 -0.60
C PRO A 101 -34.92 -10.68 0.03
N THR A 102 -34.93 -11.79 0.76
CA THR A 102 -36.13 -12.23 1.53
C THR A 102 -36.34 -11.37 2.76
N LEU A 103 -37.58 -10.98 3.05
CA LEU A 103 -37.96 -10.22 4.24
C LEU A 103 -37.93 -11.11 5.49
N ASP A 104 -36.96 -10.85 6.40
CA ASP A 104 -36.94 -11.44 7.74
C ASP A 104 -36.66 -10.36 8.79
N LEU A 105 -37.70 -9.84 9.41
CA LEU A 105 -37.63 -8.95 10.57
C LEU A 105 -37.76 -9.69 11.91
N ALA A 106 -38.04 -11.00 11.90
CA ALA A 106 -38.19 -11.79 13.14
C ALA A 106 -36.83 -12.00 13.82
N ALA A 107 -35.71 -11.92 13.05
CA ALA A 107 -34.35 -11.97 13.57
C ALA A 107 -34.02 -10.79 14.50
N LEU A 108 -34.74 -9.67 14.43
CA LEU A 108 -34.54 -8.49 15.30
C LEU A 108 -35.09 -8.67 16.72
N ASN A 109 -35.88 -9.70 16.98
CA ASN A 109 -36.59 -9.91 18.27
C ASN A 109 -36.16 -11.17 19.03
N ALA A 110 -35.04 -11.82 18.65
CA ALA A 110 -34.47 -12.93 19.41
C ALA A 110 -33.94 -12.45 20.77
N GLN A 111 -34.18 -13.19 21.87
CA GLN A 111 -33.66 -12.85 23.20
C GLN A 111 -32.11 -12.74 23.14
N ASP A 112 -31.60 -11.55 23.40
CA ASP A 112 -30.19 -11.22 23.38
C ASP A 112 -29.42 -12.00 24.44
N LYS A 113 -28.45 -12.81 23.99
CA LYS A 113 -27.48 -13.45 24.87
C LYS A 113 -26.17 -12.68 24.75
N THR A 114 -25.64 -12.24 25.87
CA THR A 114 -24.34 -11.56 25.92
C THR A 114 -23.23 -12.45 25.37
N SER A 115 -22.44 -11.94 24.43
CA SER A 115 -21.20 -12.59 23.98
C SER A 115 -20.02 -12.14 24.81
N PHE A 116 -18.96 -12.93 24.80
CA PHE A 116 -17.76 -12.71 25.60
C PHE A 116 -16.52 -12.75 24.74
N ILE A 117 -15.57 -11.86 25.02
CA ILE A 117 -14.29 -11.79 24.33
C ILE A 117 -13.18 -12.13 25.31
N TYR A 118 -12.38 -13.12 24.97
CA TYR A 118 -11.27 -13.66 25.76
C TYR A 118 -9.95 -13.40 25.06
N ASP A 119 -8.85 -13.34 25.83
CA ASP A 119 -7.50 -13.31 25.30
C ASP A 119 -7.01 -14.70 24.85
N SER A 120 -5.76 -14.78 24.38
CA SER A 120 -5.16 -16.03 23.93
C SER A 120 -5.00 -17.08 25.02
N GLU A 121 -4.99 -16.68 26.30
CA GLU A 121 -4.89 -17.58 27.46
C GLU A 121 -6.27 -17.98 28.03
N GLY A 122 -7.35 -17.40 27.49
CA GLY A 122 -8.73 -17.65 27.92
C GLY A 122 -9.18 -16.74 29.09
N ASN A 123 -8.46 -15.69 29.40
CA ASN A 123 -8.89 -14.67 30.36
C ASN A 123 -9.92 -13.75 29.71
N LEU A 124 -10.98 -13.43 30.44
CA LEU A 124 -12.02 -12.52 29.96
C LEU A 124 -11.46 -11.10 29.80
N ILE A 125 -11.52 -10.57 28.57
CA ILE A 125 -11.20 -9.17 28.27
C ILE A 125 -12.43 -8.30 28.53
N THR A 126 -13.58 -8.69 27.94
CA THR A 126 -14.82 -7.91 28.06
C THR A 126 -16.05 -8.76 27.72
N ASP A 127 -17.19 -8.38 28.26
CA ASP A 127 -18.48 -8.76 27.75
C ASP A 127 -18.82 -7.87 26.53
N TYR A 128 -19.28 -8.51 25.45
CA TYR A 128 -19.67 -7.83 24.22
C TYR A 128 -21.19 -7.83 24.11
N LYS A 129 -21.78 -6.87 24.83
CA LYS A 129 -23.22 -6.63 24.85
C LYS A 129 -23.62 -5.76 23.68
N GLY A 130 -24.93 -5.79 23.36
CA GLY A 130 -25.55 -4.71 22.60
C GLY A 130 -25.17 -3.39 23.26
N THR A 131 -24.46 -2.53 22.57
CA THR A 131 -24.12 -1.22 23.12
C THR A 131 -25.38 -0.42 23.30
N GLU A 132 -25.41 0.48 24.28
CA GLU A 132 -26.46 1.51 24.41
C GLU A 132 -26.64 2.37 23.15
N ASP A 133 -25.76 2.21 22.15
CA ASP A 133 -25.87 2.83 20.83
C ASP A 133 -27.05 2.32 20.00
N ARG A 134 -27.77 1.28 20.45
CA ARG A 134 -29.14 0.90 20.07
C ARG A 134 -29.87 0.30 21.25
N ILE A 135 -30.62 1.11 21.92
CA ILE A 135 -31.59 0.62 22.88
C ILE A 135 -32.91 0.52 22.16
N MET A 136 -33.35 -0.73 21.92
CA MET A 136 -34.65 -0.99 21.33
C MET A 136 -35.73 -0.54 22.30
N VAL A 137 -36.63 0.25 21.81
CA VAL A 137 -37.82 0.72 22.57
C VAL A 137 -39.07 0.37 21.83
N SER A 138 -40.08 -0.06 22.58
CA SER A 138 -41.39 -0.29 22.00
C SER A 138 -42.02 1.03 21.56
N ILE A 139 -42.97 0.93 20.60
CA ILE A 139 -43.64 2.13 20.09
C ILE A 139 -44.37 2.89 21.21
N ASP A 140 -44.82 2.20 22.24
CA ASP A 140 -45.54 2.78 23.37
C ASP A 140 -44.59 3.61 24.28
N GLU A 141 -43.31 3.27 24.34
CA GLU A 141 -42.32 4.03 25.08
C GLU A 141 -41.81 5.27 24.32
N ILE A 142 -42.07 5.35 23.01
CA ILE A 142 -41.71 6.48 22.17
C ILE A 142 -42.79 7.56 22.27
N PRO A 143 -42.51 8.75 22.81
CA PRO A 143 -43.49 9.82 22.95
C PRO A 143 -44.16 10.17 21.63
N ARG A 144 -45.47 10.38 21.69
CA ARG A 144 -46.28 10.72 20.49
C ARG A 144 -45.74 11.92 19.75
N MET A 145 -45.19 12.95 20.46
CA MET A 145 -44.61 14.12 19.83
C MET A 145 -43.36 13.79 19.03
N LEU A 146 -42.55 12.81 19.47
CA LEU A 146 -41.36 12.35 18.74
C LEU A 146 -41.78 11.57 17.49
N ARG A 147 -42.73 10.58 17.61
CA ARG A 147 -43.30 9.87 16.47
C ARG A 147 -43.83 10.83 15.41
N ASN A 148 -44.64 11.80 15.84
CA ASN A 148 -45.24 12.80 14.97
C ASN A 148 -44.19 13.69 14.28
N ALA A 149 -43.06 14.03 14.94
CA ALA A 149 -42.04 14.84 14.35
C ALA A 149 -41.35 14.13 13.14
N PHE A 150 -41.08 12.82 13.27
CA PHE A 150 -40.52 12.02 12.18
C PHE A 150 -41.51 11.84 11.06
N VAL A 151 -42.76 11.48 11.38
CA VAL A 151 -43.83 11.32 10.38
C VAL A 151 -44.05 12.64 9.62
N ALA A 152 -44.15 13.77 10.33
CA ALA A 152 -44.40 15.08 9.71
C ALA A 152 -43.34 15.47 8.67
N VAL A 153 -42.10 15.17 8.92
CA VAL A 153 -41.01 15.62 8.07
C VAL A 153 -40.59 14.61 7.02
N GLU A 154 -40.71 13.31 7.32
CA GLU A 154 -40.28 12.27 6.38
C GLU A 154 -41.43 11.74 5.57
N ASP A 155 -42.62 11.55 6.16
CA ASP A 155 -43.74 10.91 5.49
C ASP A 155 -45.11 11.28 6.11
N ALA A 156 -45.52 12.53 5.86
CA ALA A 156 -46.75 13.08 6.49
C ALA A 156 -48.02 12.24 6.27
N ARG A 157 -48.03 11.38 5.25
CA ARG A 157 -49.16 10.46 4.95
C ARG A 157 -48.81 8.99 5.22
N PHE A 158 -47.88 8.74 6.11
CA PHE A 158 -47.41 7.40 6.46
C PHE A 158 -48.53 6.41 6.74
N TYR A 159 -49.56 6.84 7.48
CA TYR A 159 -50.69 6.01 7.83
C TYR A 159 -51.75 5.86 6.71
N GLU A 160 -51.57 6.52 5.54
CA GLU A 160 -52.54 6.54 4.45
C GLU A 160 -52.17 5.69 3.23
N HIS A 161 -50.89 5.32 3.08
CA HIS A 161 -50.44 4.54 1.94
C HIS A 161 -49.92 3.16 2.35
N ASN A 162 -49.74 2.24 1.41
CA ASN A 162 -49.21 0.89 1.62
C ASN A 162 -47.78 0.77 1.07
N GLY A 163 -46.81 1.26 1.83
CA GLY A 163 -45.37 1.16 1.53
C GLY A 163 -44.84 2.23 0.59
N VAL A 164 -45.62 2.62 -0.39
CA VAL A 164 -45.19 3.63 -1.42
C VAL A 164 -46.27 4.71 -1.55
N ASP A 165 -45.84 5.97 -1.42
CA ASP A 165 -46.76 7.12 -1.65
C ASP A 165 -46.70 7.59 -3.10
N VAL A 166 -47.55 7.05 -3.95
CA VAL A 166 -47.65 7.39 -5.38
C VAL A 166 -47.97 8.87 -5.59
N LYS A 167 -48.84 9.48 -4.75
CA LYS A 167 -49.23 10.90 -4.86
C LYS A 167 -48.00 11.82 -4.61
N ARG A 168 -47.17 11.45 -3.61
CA ARG A 168 -45.92 12.17 -3.29
C ARG A 168 -44.89 12.03 -4.39
N ILE A 169 -44.74 10.84 -4.98
CA ILE A 169 -43.81 10.60 -6.10
C ILE A 169 -44.16 11.49 -7.30
N VAL A 170 -45.44 11.49 -7.68
CA VAL A 170 -45.91 12.34 -8.80
C VAL A 170 -45.77 13.84 -8.47
N GLY A 171 -46.09 14.24 -7.23
CA GLY A 171 -45.94 15.63 -6.76
C GLY A 171 -44.47 16.07 -6.75
N ALA A 172 -43.57 15.23 -6.26
CA ALA A 172 -42.12 15.50 -6.25
C ALA A 172 -41.54 15.59 -7.68
N PHE A 173 -42.00 14.72 -8.59
CA PHE A 173 -41.59 14.74 -9.99
C PHE A 173 -42.01 16.07 -10.68
N VAL A 174 -43.25 16.50 -10.48
CA VAL A 174 -43.75 17.78 -11.03
C VAL A 174 -42.99 18.96 -10.39
N SER A 175 -42.83 18.95 -9.08
CA SER A 175 -42.11 20.04 -8.37
C SER A 175 -40.63 20.15 -8.82
N ASN A 176 -39.93 19.02 -9.01
CA ASN A 176 -38.55 19.01 -9.47
C ASN A 176 -38.39 19.56 -10.89
N ILE A 177 -39.40 19.33 -11.76
CA ILE A 177 -39.40 19.88 -13.12
C ILE A 177 -39.73 21.38 -13.11
N VAL A 178 -40.65 21.82 -12.27
CA VAL A 178 -41.16 23.21 -12.30
C VAL A 178 -40.30 24.17 -11.47
N SER A 179 -39.77 23.70 -10.31
CA SER A 179 -39.09 24.57 -9.35
C SER A 179 -37.60 24.30 -9.18
N GLY A 180 -37.06 23.27 -9.84
CA GLY A 180 -35.63 22.89 -9.74
C GLY A 180 -35.18 22.43 -8.33
N THR A 181 -36.10 22.17 -7.42
CA THR A 181 -35.81 21.75 -6.05
C THR A 181 -35.91 20.23 -5.93
N SER A 182 -34.84 19.56 -5.43
CA SER A 182 -34.87 18.12 -5.19
C SER A 182 -35.69 17.80 -3.92
N GLN A 183 -36.97 17.49 -4.09
CA GLN A 183 -37.80 16.93 -3.02
C GLN A 183 -37.69 15.40 -3.03
N GLY A 184 -37.37 14.80 -1.87
CA GLY A 184 -37.31 13.35 -1.69
C GLY A 184 -38.73 12.74 -1.67
N GLY A 185 -38.95 11.71 -2.51
CA GLY A 185 -40.22 11.01 -2.59
C GLY A 185 -40.28 9.67 -1.84
N SER A 186 -39.25 9.29 -1.07
CA SER A 186 -39.23 7.98 -0.35
C SER A 186 -40.07 8.05 0.91
N THR A 187 -40.79 6.95 1.22
CA THR A 187 -41.57 6.77 2.44
C THR A 187 -40.70 6.27 3.61
N ILE A 188 -41.23 6.35 4.84
CA ILE A 188 -40.56 5.76 6.03
C ILE A 188 -40.31 4.26 5.81
N THR A 189 -41.28 3.53 5.24
CA THR A 189 -41.12 2.11 4.94
C THR A 189 -40.01 1.83 3.95
N GLN A 190 -39.90 2.64 2.89
CA GLN A 190 -38.78 2.53 1.93
C GLN A 190 -37.42 2.85 2.56
N GLN A 191 -37.38 3.85 3.46
CA GLN A 191 -36.13 4.19 4.17
C GLN A 191 -35.72 3.07 5.14
N LEU A 192 -36.69 2.43 5.82
CA LEU A 192 -36.41 1.29 6.68
C LEU A 192 -35.79 0.14 5.87
N ILE A 193 -36.40 -0.26 4.76
CA ILE A 193 -35.88 -1.28 3.85
C ILE A 193 -34.47 -0.93 3.36
N LYS A 194 -34.27 0.32 2.93
CA LYS A 194 -32.95 0.79 2.49
C LYS A 194 -31.89 0.64 3.58
N ASN A 195 -32.22 1.05 4.81
CA ASN A 195 -31.26 1.12 5.90
C ASN A 195 -30.94 -0.25 6.53
N THR A 196 -31.82 -1.26 6.33
CA THR A 196 -31.70 -2.57 7.00
C THR A 196 -31.42 -3.73 6.05
N MET A 197 -31.80 -3.65 4.79
CA MET A 197 -31.81 -4.82 3.88
C MET A 197 -31.09 -4.60 2.55
N LEU A 198 -30.76 -3.36 2.18
CA LEU A 198 -30.19 -3.05 0.87
C LEU A 198 -28.86 -2.32 1.01
N SER A 199 -28.00 -2.44 -0.05
CA SER A 199 -26.72 -1.74 -0.10
C SER A 199 -26.90 -0.22 -0.24
N ASP A 200 -25.94 0.56 0.23
CA ASP A 200 -25.94 2.03 0.12
C ASP A 200 -25.71 2.55 -1.32
N GLU A 201 -25.35 1.68 -2.25
CA GLU A 201 -25.09 2.07 -3.64
C GLU A 201 -26.34 2.55 -4.35
N TYR A 202 -26.31 3.79 -4.86
CA TYR A 202 -27.47 4.38 -5.55
C TYR A 202 -27.65 3.74 -6.94
N SER A 203 -28.73 2.97 -7.13
CA SER A 203 -29.08 2.39 -8.42
C SER A 203 -30.60 2.34 -8.63
N TYR A 204 -31.03 2.35 -9.89
CA TYR A 204 -32.46 2.15 -10.22
C TYR A 204 -32.95 0.75 -9.79
N LYS A 205 -32.07 -0.26 -9.84
CA LYS A 205 -32.35 -1.61 -9.33
C LYS A 205 -32.75 -1.54 -7.86
N ARG A 206 -31.90 -0.93 -7.02
CA ARG A 206 -32.17 -0.77 -5.58
C ARG A 206 -33.48 -0.02 -5.34
N LYS A 207 -33.74 1.06 -6.09
CA LYS A 207 -34.95 1.86 -5.89
C LYS A 207 -36.26 1.11 -6.19
N LEU A 208 -36.22 0.20 -7.17
CA LEU A 208 -37.33 -0.70 -7.47
C LEU A 208 -37.50 -1.78 -6.40
N GLN A 209 -36.38 -2.34 -5.92
CA GLN A 209 -36.39 -3.30 -4.81
C GLN A 209 -36.90 -2.67 -3.51
N GLU A 210 -36.46 -1.42 -3.18
CA GLU A 210 -37.00 -0.66 -2.04
C GLU A 210 -38.52 -0.55 -2.12
N ALA A 211 -39.07 -0.16 -3.27
CA ALA A 211 -40.50 0.01 -3.45
C ALA A 211 -41.26 -1.31 -3.32
N TYR A 212 -40.75 -2.37 -3.92
CA TYR A 212 -41.35 -3.71 -3.86
C TYR A 212 -41.36 -4.26 -2.43
N LEU A 213 -40.18 -4.25 -1.77
CA LEU A 213 -40.04 -4.75 -0.40
C LEU A 213 -40.84 -3.91 0.60
N ALA A 214 -40.92 -2.58 0.39
CA ALA A 214 -41.75 -1.73 1.23
C ALA A 214 -43.24 -2.09 1.13
N MET A 215 -43.75 -2.39 -0.06
CA MET A 215 -45.15 -2.88 -0.22
C MET A 215 -45.33 -4.26 0.41
N GLU A 216 -44.36 -5.17 0.25
CA GLU A 216 -44.40 -6.49 0.86
C GLU A 216 -44.37 -6.41 2.39
N LEU A 217 -43.54 -5.54 2.96
CA LEU A 217 -43.43 -5.32 4.40
C LEU A 217 -44.76 -4.90 5.00
N GLU A 218 -45.47 -3.98 4.37
CA GLU A 218 -46.77 -3.49 4.86
C GLU A 218 -47.91 -4.49 4.71
N THR A 219 -47.71 -5.60 4.00
CA THR A 219 -48.66 -6.72 4.03
C THR A 219 -48.49 -7.62 5.26
N ARG A 220 -47.32 -7.57 5.90
CA ARG A 220 -46.96 -8.47 7.02
C ARG A 220 -46.93 -7.77 8.38
N TYR A 221 -46.69 -6.45 8.42
CA TYR A 221 -46.49 -5.66 9.63
C TYR A 221 -47.38 -4.44 9.66
N THR A 222 -47.79 -4.06 10.89
CA THR A 222 -48.57 -2.86 11.11
C THR A 222 -47.73 -1.59 10.95
N LYS A 223 -48.38 -0.47 10.70
CA LYS A 223 -47.71 0.84 10.61
C LYS A 223 -46.89 1.16 11.86
N ASP A 224 -47.41 0.84 13.05
CA ASP A 224 -46.72 1.08 14.31
C ASP A 224 -45.49 0.19 14.47
N GLN A 225 -45.51 -1.07 14.05
CA GLN A 225 -44.35 -1.95 14.03
C GLN A 225 -43.28 -1.46 13.05
N ILE A 226 -43.67 -0.96 11.88
CA ILE A 226 -42.78 -0.39 10.89
C ILE A 226 -42.12 0.90 11.42
N LEU A 227 -42.91 1.78 12.06
CA LEU A 227 -42.42 3.02 12.65
C LEU A 227 -41.51 2.75 13.85
N GLU A 228 -41.85 1.77 14.70
CA GLU A 228 -40.98 1.28 15.77
C GLU A 228 -39.60 0.86 15.24
N SER A 229 -39.61 -0.04 14.26
CA SER A 229 -38.37 -0.51 13.65
C SER A 229 -37.55 0.63 13.01
N TYR A 230 -38.24 1.57 12.34
CA TYR A 230 -37.58 2.74 11.75
C TYR A 230 -36.94 3.64 12.82
N LEU A 231 -37.66 3.98 13.87
CA LEU A 231 -37.18 4.86 14.94
C LEU A 231 -36.08 4.22 15.79
N ASN A 232 -36.01 2.91 15.86
CA ASN A 232 -34.96 2.15 16.49
C ASN A 232 -33.71 1.98 15.61
N THR A 233 -33.80 2.18 14.28
CA THR A 233 -32.70 1.88 13.34
C THR A 233 -32.15 3.11 12.64
N ILE A 234 -32.86 4.24 12.64
CA ILE A 234 -32.45 5.45 11.92
C ILE A 234 -31.14 6.04 12.45
N PHE A 235 -30.19 6.34 11.54
CA PHE A 235 -28.95 7.03 11.87
C PHE A 235 -29.20 8.52 12.13
N LEU A 236 -28.80 9.02 13.29
CA LEU A 236 -29.01 10.38 13.75
C LEU A 236 -27.70 11.14 14.04
N GLY A 237 -26.64 10.82 13.26
CA GLY A 237 -25.34 11.49 13.38
C GLY A 237 -24.49 11.03 14.56
N GLY A 238 -23.20 11.33 14.52
CA GLY A 238 -22.28 10.74 15.50
C GLY A 238 -22.23 9.23 15.33
N ASN A 239 -22.32 8.50 16.43
CA ASN A 239 -22.47 7.04 16.47
C ASN A 239 -23.89 6.62 16.91
N TYR A 240 -24.89 7.51 16.80
CA TYR A 240 -26.22 7.28 17.35
C TYR A 240 -27.16 6.69 16.31
N TYR A 241 -27.54 5.45 16.55
CA TYR A 241 -28.58 4.72 15.79
C TYR A 241 -29.81 4.52 16.69
N GLY A 242 -30.98 5.00 16.24
CA GLY A 242 -32.22 5.00 17.00
C GLY A 242 -32.39 6.22 17.89
N VAL A 243 -33.68 6.51 18.16
CA VAL A 243 -34.10 7.75 18.84
C VAL A 243 -33.71 7.79 20.32
N LYS A 244 -33.67 6.63 21.01
CA LYS A 244 -33.34 6.59 22.45
C LYS A 244 -31.89 6.95 22.70
N VAL A 245 -31.00 6.35 21.91
CA VAL A 245 -29.56 6.64 22.01
C VAL A 245 -29.26 8.08 21.64
N ALA A 246 -29.89 8.58 20.56
CA ALA A 246 -29.74 9.97 20.15
C ALA A 246 -30.22 10.97 21.21
N ALA A 247 -31.35 10.66 21.86
CA ALA A 247 -31.88 11.47 22.95
C ALA A 247 -30.91 11.55 24.14
N TYR A 248 -30.39 10.42 24.55
CA TYR A 248 -29.38 10.37 25.62
C TYR A 248 -28.07 11.04 25.18
N GLY A 249 -27.60 10.70 23.99
CA GLY A 249 -26.34 11.23 23.46
C GLY A 249 -26.32 12.75 23.31
N TYR A 250 -27.38 13.34 22.73
CA TYR A 250 -27.41 14.80 22.49
C TYR A 250 -27.93 15.60 23.66
N PHE A 251 -28.90 15.06 24.44
CA PHE A 251 -29.59 15.81 25.46
C PHE A 251 -29.37 15.26 26.88
N GLY A 252 -28.83 14.04 27.05
CA GLY A 252 -28.70 13.37 28.34
C GLY A 252 -30.05 12.99 28.94
N LYS A 253 -31.08 12.73 28.12
CA LYS A 253 -32.45 12.55 28.54
C LYS A 253 -33.06 11.21 28.09
N GLU A 254 -33.95 10.65 28.93
CA GLU A 254 -34.88 9.61 28.50
C GLU A 254 -35.89 10.19 27.52
N LEU A 255 -36.48 9.33 26.66
CA LEU A 255 -37.42 9.74 25.61
C LEU A 255 -38.63 10.51 26.15
N SER A 256 -39.17 10.09 27.31
CA SER A 256 -40.31 10.72 27.96
C SER A 256 -40.03 12.14 28.48
N ALA A 257 -38.76 12.48 28.65
CA ALA A 257 -38.30 13.82 29.16
C ALA A 257 -37.95 14.79 28.03
N LEU A 258 -38.04 14.38 26.75
CA LEU A 258 -37.75 15.25 25.61
C LEU A 258 -38.81 16.36 25.51
N THR A 259 -38.34 17.57 25.20
CA THR A 259 -39.22 18.67 24.81
C THR A 259 -39.68 18.52 23.34
N LEU A 260 -40.73 19.20 22.95
CA LEU A 260 -41.20 19.20 21.55
C LEU A 260 -40.10 19.71 20.57
N ARG A 261 -39.30 20.70 20.98
CA ARG A 261 -38.20 21.21 20.18
C ARG A 261 -37.07 20.17 20.01
N GLU A 262 -36.73 19.41 21.08
CA GLU A 262 -35.75 18.32 21.01
C GLU A 262 -36.23 17.18 20.11
N CYS A 263 -37.51 16.82 20.17
CA CYS A 263 -38.14 15.87 19.25
C CYS A 263 -38.04 16.32 17.79
N ALA A 264 -38.36 17.59 17.52
CA ALA A 264 -38.24 18.17 16.18
C ALA A 264 -36.78 18.27 15.71
N MET A 265 -35.85 18.49 16.63
CA MET A 265 -34.41 18.55 16.33
C MET A 265 -33.90 17.18 15.87
N LEU A 266 -34.23 16.09 16.60
CA LEU A 266 -33.88 14.73 16.21
C LEU A 266 -34.47 14.38 14.83
N ALA A 267 -35.76 14.64 14.60
CA ALA A 267 -36.39 14.39 13.32
C ALA A 267 -35.78 15.21 12.18
N GLY A 268 -35.34 16.43 12.48
CA GLY A 268 -34.68 17.29 11.52
C GLY A 268 -33.35 16.76 10.98
N MET A 269 -32.68 15.92 11.75
CA MET A 269 -31.38 15.36 11.38
C MET A 269 -31.44 14.34 10.25
N THR A 270 -32.56 13.64 10.06
CA THR A 270 -32.74 12.54 9.09
C THR A 270 -32.29 12.90 7.67
N ARG A 271 -32.49 14.14 7.24
CA ARG A 271 -32.12 14.62 5.89
C ARG A 271 -30.62 14.58 5.62
N SER A 272 -29.82 14.93 6.61
CA SER A 272 -28.36 14.92 6.57
C SER A 272 -27.82 14.94 8.00
N PRO A 273 -27.68 13.77 8.64
CA PRO A 273 -27.43 13.66 10.07
C PRO A 273 -26.18 14.42 10.54
N ASN A 274 -25.09 14.33 9.80
CA ASN A 274 -23.83 15.03 10.13
C ASN A 274 -23.89 16.55 9.86
N TYR A 275 -24.70 17.00 8.87
CA TYR A 275 -24.82 18.43 8.56
C TYR A 275 -25.72 19.16 9.60
N TYR A 276 -26.80 18.52 10.02
CA TYR A 276 -27.73 19.06 11.03
C TYR A 276 -27.39 18.66 12.47
N ASN A 277 -26.22 18.04 12.70
CA ASN A 277 -25.79 17.59 14.01
C ASN A 277 -25.79 18.75 15.03
N PRO A 278 -26.62 18.68 16.11
CA PRO A 278 -26.79 19.80 17.02
C PRO A 278 -25.50 20.10 17.81
N ARG A 279 -24.81 19.08 18.30
CA ARG A 279 -23.56 19.28 19.07
C ARG A 279 -22.53 20.00 18.23
N ARG A 280 -22.29 19.51 17.01
CA ARG A 280 -21.37 20.16 16.08
C ARG A 280 -21.75 21.64 15.85
N ASN A 281 -23.01 21.91 15.56
CA ASN A 281 -23.43 23.23 15.11
C ASN A 281 -23.52 24.23 16.26
N PHE A 282 -23.71 23.79 17.49
CA PHE A 282 -23.81 24.65 18.69
C PHE A 282 -22.43 24.95 19.31
N TYR A 283 -21.47 24.00 19.25
CA TYR A 283 -20.23 24.06 20.01
C TYR A 283 -18.95 24.13 19.15
N THR A 284 -19.00 23.88 17.85
CA THR A 284 -17.81 24.04 17.02
C THR A 284 -17.50 25.52 16.82
N ARG A 285 -16.33 25.94 17.29
CA ARG A 285 -15.80 27.30 17.02
C ARG A 285 -15.33 27.37 15.57
N ASN A 286 -16.08 28.10 14.73
CA ASN A 286 -15.59 28.47 13.42
C ASN A 286 -14.70 29.70 13.52
N THR A 287 -13.53 29.65 12.88
CA THR A 287 -12.55 30.76 12.75
C THR A 287 -13.10 31.99 12.04
N GLU A 288 -14.32 31.91 11.44
CA GLU A 288 -14.95 32.98 10.65
C GLU A 288 -16.18 33.65 11.30
N GLY A 289 -16.47 33.35 12.57
CA GLY A 289 -17.56 34.03 13.30
C GLY A 289 -18.98 33.74 12.78
N SER A 290 -19.20 32.71 11.96
CA SER A 290 -20.54 32.36 11.48
C SER A 290 -21.32 31.58 12.54
N ASN A 291 -22.57 31.97 12.75
CA ASN A 291 -23.48 31.30 13.68
C ASN A 291 -24.00 29.98 13.08
N THR A 292 -23.24 28.88 13.32
CA THR A 292 -23.58 27.55 12.81
C THR A 292 -24.80 26.92 13.50
N ALA A 293 -25.13 27.34 14.72
CA ALA A 293 -26.34 26.90 15.43
C ALA A 293 -27.62 27.21 14.63
N ALA A 294 -27.63 28.27 13.83
CA ALA A 294 -28.74 28.61 12.95
C ALA A 294 -29.08 27.48 11.95
N ILE A 295 -28.10 26.68 11.52
CA ILE A 295 -28.32 25.54 10.59
C ILE A 295 -29.26 24.53 11.21
N THR A 296 -28.99 24.10 12.45
CA THR A 296 -29.84 23.14 13.17
C THR A 296 -31.16 23.77 13.57
N ASN A 297 -31.14 25.00 14.12
CA ASN A 297 -32.36 25.70 14.54
C ASN A 297 -33.33 25.91 13.36
N ASN A 298 -32.88 26.41 12.22
CA ASN A 298 -33.74 26.61 11.04
C ASN A 298 -34.36 25.28 10.55
N ARG A 299 -33.61 24.19 10.64
CA ARG A 299 -34.13 22.85 10.31
C ARG A 299 -35.15 22.38 11.32
N THR A 300 -34.91 22.61 12.61
CA THR A 300 -35.84 22.31 13.71
C THR A 300 -37.16 23.09 13.54
N ASP A 301 -37.08 24.39 13.26
CA ASP A 301 -38.24 25.25 13.02
C ASP A 301 -39.02 24.80 11.78
N TYR A 302 -38.35 24.30 10.76
CA TYR A 302 -38.98 23.68 9.59
C TYR A 302 -39.80 22.43 9.99
N VAL A 303 -39.26 21.54 10.86
CA VAL A 303 -39.98 20.36 11.33
C VAL A 303 -41.18 20.77 12.16
N LEU A 304 -41.03 21.68 13.08
CA LEU A 304 -42.14 22.21 13.91
C LEU A 304 -43.27 22.77 13.02
N ARG A 305 -42.91 23.52 11.97
CA ARG A 305 -43.92 24.04 11.00
C ARG A 305 -44.61 22.89 10.27
N GLN A 306 -43.92 21.84 9.85
CA GLN A 306 -44.51 20.69 9.21
C GLN A 306 -45.46 19.96 10.17
N MET A 307 -45.13 19.86 11.45
CA MET A 307 -46.02 19.30 12.47
C MET A 307 -47.30 20.13 12.63
N LEU A 308 -47.18 21.45 12.60
CA LEU A 308 -48.34 22.37 12.65
C LEU A 308 -49.22 22.25 11.40
N GLU A 309 -48.59 22.30 10.21
CA GLU A 309 -49.30 22.22 8.91
C GLU A 309 -50.06 20.90 8.74
N ASN A 310 -49.54 19.81 9.32
CA ASN A 310 -50.21 18.50 9.34
C ASN A 310 -51.15 18.29 10.53
N GLY A 311 -51.42 19.32 11.36
CA GLY A 311 -52.33 19.24 12.48
C GLY A 311 -51.90 18.34 13.65
N MET A 312 -50.58 18.07 13.74
CA MET A 312 -50.03 17.19 14.77
C MET A 312 -49.73 17.92 16.08
N ILE A 313 -49.61 19.26 16.02
CA ILE A 313 -49.45 20.15 17.18
C ILE A 313 -50.34 21.38 17.00
N THR A 314 -50.72 21.98 18.14
CA THR A 314 -51.45 23.24 18.17
C THR A 314 -50.58 24.46 17.89
N THR A 315 -51.22 25.57 17.49
CA THR A 315 -50.49 26.86 17.31
C THR A 315 -49.79 27.32 18.59
N GLN A 316 -50.36 27.03 19.76
CA GLN A 316 -49.76 27.38 21.05
C GLN A 316 -48.45 26.57 21.30
N GLU A 317 -48.51 25.24 21.07
CA GLU A 317 -47.35 24.37 21.20
C GLU A 317 -46.26 24.77 20.21
N TYR A 318 -46.63 25.08 18.97
CA TYR A 318 -45.69 25.56 17.96
C TYR A 318 -44.97 26.84 18.42
N GLN A 319 -45.72 27.84 18.87
CA GLN A 319 -45.12 29.12 19.32
C GLN A 319 -44.20 28.91 20.53
N ALA A 320 -44.56 28.05 21.48
CA ALA A 320 -43.70 27.74 22.62
C ALA A 320 -42.41 27.02 22.20
N ALA A 321 -42.50 26.12 21.21
CA ALA A 321 -41.32 25.37 20.75
C ALA A 321 -40.39 26.14 19.83
N LEU A 322 -40.77 27.34 19.32
CA LEU A 322 -39.87 28.20 18.57
C LEU A 322 -38.76 28.84 19.41
N ASP A 323 -38.90 28.85 20.73
CA ASP A 323 -37.84 29.32 21.63
C ASP A 323 -36.65 28.33 21.61
N PRO A 324 -35.44 28.72 21.09
CA PRO A 324 -34.28 27.83 21.05
C PRO A 324 -33.80 27.35 22.42
N THR A 325 -34.14 28.06 23.50
CA THR A 325 -33.71 27.71 24.87
C THR A 325 -34.46 26.47 25.41
N THR A 326 -35.55 26.07 24.76
CA THR A 326 -36.32 24.87 25.15
C THR A 326 -35.63 23.55 24.74
N ALA A 327 -34.52 23.59 23.98
CA ALA A 327 -33.66 22.45 23.69
C ALA A 327 -32.24 22.68 24.24
N ARG A 328 -31.80 21.81 25.14
CA ARG A 328 -30.48 21.88 25.74
C ARG A 328 -29.59 20.78 25.17
N VAL A 329 -28.75 21.10 24.19
CA VAL A 329 -27.76 20.21 23.63
C VAL A 329 -26.57 20.10 24.59
N LEU A 330 -26.03 18.91 24.78
CA LEU A 330 -24.80 18.67 25.53
C LEU A 330 -23.56 18.98 24.71
N GLU A 331 -22.57 19.66 25.27
CA GLU A 331 -21.29 19.96 24.64
C GLU A 331 -20.47 18.71 24.40
N THR A 332 -20.48 17.77 25.32
CA THR A 332 -19.81 16.48 25.22
C THR A 332 -20.82 15.36 25.33
N SER A 333 -20.57 14.23 24.65
CA SER A 333 -21.33 13.01 24.90
C SER A 333 -21.21 12.63 26.36
N PRO A 334 -22.30 12.16 27.01
CA PRO A 334 -22.15 11.52 28.33
C PRO A 334 -21.06 10.43 28.17
N ALA A 335 -20.10 10.40 29.09
CA ALA A 335 -19.04 9.42 29.05
C ALA A 335 -19.67 8.03 29.06
N SER A 336 -19.58 7.30 27.96
CA SER A 336 -19.86 5.88 28.01
C SER A 336 -18.75 5.24 28.82
N SER A 337 -19.09 4.61 29.92
CA SER A 337 -18.16 3.81 30.74
C SER A 337 -17.67 2.53 30.01
N ASP A 338 -17.90 2.42 28.72
CA ASP A 338 -17.89 1.19 27.93
C ASP A 338 -16.70 1.04 27.00
N LEU A 339 -15.55 1.66 27.30
CA LEU A 339 -14.28 1.32 26.67
C LEU A 339 -13.80 -0.01 27.24
N TYR A 340 -13.73 -1.02 26.37
CA TYR A 340 -13.05 -2.26 26.75
C TYR A 340 -11.53 -2.12 26.69
N PRO A 341 -10.80 -2.92 27.46
CA PRO A 341 -9.34 -2.98 27.37
C PRO A 341 -8.88 -3.27 25.93
N TYR A 342 -7.72 -2.75 25.56
CA TYR A 342 -7.10 -3.03 24.28
C TYR A 342 -7.99 -2.68 23.06
N THR A 343 -8.68 -1.56 23.15
CA THR A 343 -9.74 -1.16 22.20
C THR A 343 -9.36 -1.31 20.74
N HIS A 344 -8.15 -0.87 20.31
CA HIS A 344 -7.71 -1.00 18.91
C HIS A 344 -7.64 -2.46 18.44
N TYR A 345 -7.14 -3.35 19.31
CA TYR A 345 -7.05 -4.77 18.98
C TYR A 345 -8.43 -5.42 18.95
N VAL A 346 -9.22 -5.19 19.98
CA VAL A 346 -10.56 -5.78 20.12
C VAL A 346 -11.47 -5.36 18.96
N GLU A 347 -11.45 -4.08 18.57
CA GLU A 347 -12.26 -3.60 17.44
C GLU A 347 -11.79 -4.16 16.09
N TYR A 348 -10.48 -4.30 15.90
CA TYR A 348 -9.93 -4.99 14.74
C TYR A 348 -10.44 -6.44 14.68
N ALA A 349 -10.35 -7.17 15.79
CA ALA A 349 -10.80 -8.55 15.87
C ALA A 349 -12.32 -8.69 15.68
N ILE A 350 -13.13 -7.77 16.22
CA ILE A 350 -14.58 -7.74 15.96
C ILE A 350 -14.85 -7.57 14.46
N SER A 351 -14.10 -6.72 13.76
CA SER A 351 -14.23 -6.58 12.32
C SER A 351 -13.94 -7.89 11.58
N ASP A 352 -12.87 -8.60 11.96
CA ASP A 352 -12.51 -9.90 11.36
C ASP A 352 -13.56 -10.98 11.66
N VAL A 353 -14.13 -10.99 12.87
CA VAL A 353 -15.25 -11.89 13.22
C VAL A 353 -16.46 -11.60 12.36
N VAL A 354 -16.79 -10.32 12.15
CA VAL A 354 -17.92 -9.91 11.29
C VAL A 354 -17.69 -10.34 9.84
N ASP A 355 -16.45 -10.18 9.32
CA ASP A 355 -16.10 -10.65 7.98
C ASP A 355 -16.25 -12.18 7.88
N THR A 356 -15.79 -12.91 8.90
CA THR A 356 -15.96 -14.37 8.99
C THR A 356 -17.45 -14.78 9.00
N PHE A 357 -18.30 -14.07 9.73
CA PHE A 357 -19.74 -14.35 9.75
C PHE A 357 -20.39 -14.04 8.40
N LEU A 358 -19.96 -13.00 7.69
CA LEU A 358 -20.43 -12.73 6.32
C LEU A 358 -20.11 -13.90 5.39
N ASP A 359 -18.85 -14.38 5.44
CA ASP A 359 -18.39 -15.49 4.60
C ASP A 359 -19.14 -16.80 4.92
N LEU A 360 -19.33 -17.13 6.19
CA LEU A 360 -20.10 -18.31 6.63
C LEU A 360 -21.55 -18.28 6.17
N ASN A 361 -22.15 -17.09 6.10
CA ASN A 361 -23.53 -16.92 5.67
C ASN A 361 -23.65 -16.64 4.16
N GLY A 362 -22.56 -16.57 3.41
CA GLY A 362 -22.55 -16.26 1.98
C GLY A 362 -23.11 -14.87 1.66
N LEU A 363 -22.92 -13.90 2.56
CA LEU A 363 -23.44 -12.54 2.45
C LEU A 363 -22.41 -11.60 1.83
N GLU A 364 -22.86 -10.70 0.96
CA GLU A 364 -22.02 -9.62 0.43
C GLU A 364 -21.56 -8.67 1.56
N ASN A 365 -20.34 -8.17 1.48
CA ASN A 365 -19.80 -7.21 2.44
C ASN A 365 -20.39 -5.81 2.23
N THR A 366 -21.60 -5.61 2.71
CA THR A 366 -22.33 -4.34 2.72
C THR A 366 -22.44 -3.80 4.14
N SER A 367 -22.60 -2.47 4.30
CA SER A 367 -22.80 -1.87 5.63
C SER A 367 -23.99 -2.47 6.38
N ALA A 368 -25.04 -2.85 5.67
CA ALA A 368 -26.22 -3.48 6.27
C ALA A 368 -25.93 -4.89 6.78
N ASN A 369 -25.25 -5.72 5.97
CA ASN A 369 -24.89 -7.08 6.34
C ASN A 369 -23.83 -7.09 7.46
N ARG A 370 -22.81 -6.23 7.38
CA ARG A 370 -21.85 -6.05 8.48
C ARG A 370 -22.53 -5.70 9.79
N TYR A 371 -23.49 -4.79 9.72
CA TYR A 371 -24.25 -4.42 10.90
C TYR A 371 -25.08 -5.58 11.46
N ALA A 372 -25.74 -6.36 10.59
CA ALA A 372 -26.50 -7.53 11.01
C ALA A 372 -25.59 -8.57 11.69
N MET A 373 -24.42 -8.86 11.12
CA MET A 373 -23.44 -9.80 11.68
C MET A 373 -22.79 -9.29 12.98
N GLU A 374 -22.51 -7.98 13.07
CA GLU A 374 -22.04 -7.38 14.32
C GLU A 374 -23.11 -7.47 15.43
N ASN A 375 -24.39 -7.30 15.09
CA ASN A 375 -25.50 -7.47 16.03
C ASN A 375 -25.68 -8.94 16.43
N GLU A 376 -25.59 -9.87 15.49
CA GLU A 376 -25.57 -11.30 15.77
C GLU A 376 -24.43 -11.67 16.73
N LEU A 377 -23.21 -11.15 16.49
CA LEU A 377 -22.09 -11.33 17.42
C LEU A 377 -22.41 -10.82 18.83
N ARG A 378 -23.12 -9.70 18.97
CA ARG A 378 -23.45 -9.11 20.28
C ARG A 378 -24.49 -9.91 21.05
N THR A 379 -25.47 -10.46 20.33
CA THR A 379 -26.71 -11.01 20.88
C THR A 379 -26.81 -12.53 20.83
N GLY A 380 -25.86 -13.18 20.13
CA GLY A 380 -25.87 -14.62 19.90
C GLY A 380 -25.26 -15.46 21.03
N GLY A 381 -24.65 -14.84 22.04
CA GLY A 381 -24.03 -15.55 23.16
C GLY A 381 -22.75 -16.29 22.80
N TYR A 382 -21.99 -15.71 21.88
CA TYR A 382 -20.72 -16.28 21.42
C TYR A 382 -19.57 -16.07 22.44
N SER A 383 -18.62 -16.99 22.44
CA SER A 383 -17.32 -16.84 23.10
C SER A 383 -16.23 -16.73 22.04
N VAL A 384 -15.65 -15.53 21.89
CA VAL A 384 -14.59 -15.25 20.92
C VAL A 384 -13.24 -15.26 21.62
N TYR A 385 -12.32 -16.09 21.16
CA TYR A 385 -10.96 -16.19 21.69
C TYR A 385 -10.01 -15.46 20.75
N LEU A 386 -9.48 -14.33 21.21
CA LEU A 386 -8.55 -13.51 20.47
C LEU A 386 -7.15 -14.11 20.49
N CYS A 387 -6.33 -13.75 19.51
CA CYS A 387 -4.90 -14.11 19.46
C CYS A 387 -4.02 -13.14 20.24
N ILE A 388 -4.57 -12.09 20.81
CA ILE A 388 -3.88 -11.06 21.57
C ILE A 388 -3.08 -11.69 22.74
N ASP A 389 -1.83 -11.27 22.88
CA ASP A 389 -1.06 -11.45 24.10
C ASP A 389 -1.13 -10.12 24.88
N THR A 390 -1.87 -10.11 25.97
CA THR A 390 -2.19 -8.88 26.73
C THR A 390 -0.95 -8.22 27.33
N GLU A 391 0.08 -9.01 27.67
CA GLU A 391 1.36 -8.48 28.15
C GLU A 391 2.14 -7.81 27.02
N ILE A 392 2.21 -8.42 25.83
CA ILE A 392 2.84 -7.82 24.63
C ILE A 392 2.10 -6.57 24.23
N GLN A 393 0.78 -6.61 24.16
CA GLN A 393 -0.07 -5.44 23.83
C GLN A 393 0.21 -4.28 24.79
N THR A 394 0.21 -4.54 26.09
CA THR A 394 0.47 -3.51 27.12
C THR A 394 1.87 -2.94 26.99
N ILE A 395 2.89 -3.76 26.78
CA ILE A 395 4.26 -3.29 26.56
C ILE A 395 4.35 -2.34 25.37
N VAL A 396 3.68 -2.66 24.26
CA VAL A 396 3.68 -1.80 23.06
C VAL A 396 2.93 -0.48 23.35
N GLU A 397 1.71 -0.56 23.90
CA GLU A 397 0.91 0.63 24.27
C GLU A 397 1.70 1.57 25.18
N ASP A 398 2.26 1.06 26.29
CA ASP A 398 2.98 1.85 27.27
C ASP A 398 4.30 2.41 26.71
N THR A 399 4.94 1.67 25.79
CA THR A 399 6.16 2.15 25.14
C THR A 399 5.84 3.29 24.16
N LEU A 400 4.79 3.16 23.35
CA LEU A 400 4.38 4.24 22.45
C LEU A 400 3.94 5.49 23.25
N ALA A 401 3.14 5.31 24.29
CA ALA A 401 2.65 6.43 25.12
C ALA A 401 3.78 7.13 25.87
N GLY A 402 4.72 6.36 26.41
CA GLY A 402 5.86 6.88 27.21
C GLY A 402 7.09 7.28 26.39
N TRP A 403 7.07 7.17 25.05
CA TRP A 403 8.22 7.50 24.21
C TRP A 403 8.47 9.00 24.19
N SER A 404 9.63 9.45 24.67
CA SER A 404 10.00 10.87 24.75
C SER A 404 10.60 11.41 23.44
N ASP A 405 11.19 10.53 22.60
CA ASP A 405 12.00 10.92 21.45
C ASP A 405 11.20 10.93 20.13
N TYR A 406 9.91 11.29 20.21
CA TYR A 406 9.14 11.51 18.98
C TYR A 406 9.74 12.65 18.17
N PRO A 407 9.87 12.49 16.82
CA PRO A 407 10.41 13.55 15.99
C PRO A 407 9.49 14.78 16.03
N ARG A 408 10.10 15.96 16.11
CA ARG A 408 9.34 17.21 16.03
C ARG A 408 8.71 17.35 14.65
N LEU A 409 7.59 18.05 14.58
CA LEU A 409 7.02 18.48 13.29
C LEU A 409 7.89 19.59 12.69
N ARG A 410 7.90 19.70 11.36
CA ARG A 410 8.61 20.77 10.65
C ARG A 410 8.00 22.12 10.95
N ASP A 411 6.67 22.19 10.96
CA ASP A 411 5.91 23.32 11.42
C ASP A 411 5.33 23.04 12.81
N PRO A 412 5.72 23.81 13.85
CA PRO A 412 5.18 23.63 15.18
C PRO A 412 3.66 23.88 15.30
N SER A 413 3.05 24.60 14.37
CA SER A 413 1.60 24.83 14.37
C SER A 413 0.79 23.57 14.05
N ASP A 414 1.40 22.57 13.42
CA ASP A 414 0.79 21.28 13.12
C ASP A 414 0.78 20.31 14.35
N LYS A 415 1.22 20.76 15.53
CA LYS A 415 1.32 19.89 16.74
C LYS A 415 -0.01 19.31 17.18
N VAL A 416 -1.11 19.96 16.85
CA VAL A 416 -2.46 19.50 17.20
C VAL A 416 -3.25 19.33 15.91
N TYR A 417 -3.77 18.13 15.69
CA TYR A 417 -4.67 17.82 14.59
C TYR A 417 -6.10 17.78 15.12
N GLN A 418 -6.99 18.50 14.44
CA GLN A 418 -8.42 18.49 14.71
C GLN A 418 -9.07 17.34 13.94
N ALA A 419 -9.18 16.17 14.55
CA ALA A 419 -9.86 15.03 13.95
C ALA A 419 -11.38 15.23 14.02
N ARG A 420 -12.03 15.13 12.87
CA ARG A 420 -13.48 15.23 12.80
C ARG A 420 -14.11 13.90 13.21
N ASN A 421 -14.89 13.91 14.28
CA ASN A 421 -15.66 12.76 14.74
C ASN A 421 -16.87 12.48 13.83
N ALA A 422 -17.43 11.28 13.92
CA ALA A 422 -18.61 10.88 13.16
C ALA A 422 -19.83 11.76 13.50
N ASP A 423 -19.96 12.25 14.73
CA ASP A 423 -21.00 13.19 15.18
C ASP A 423 -20.76 14.64 14.72
N GLY A 424 -19.66 14.87 13.99
CA GLY A 424 -19.26 16.17 13.47
C GLY A 424 -18.54 17.08 14.45
N THR A 425 -18.32 16.65 15.70
CA THR A 425 -17.42 17.33 16.64
C THR A 425 -15.96 17.12 16.24
N TYR A 426 -15.04 17.82 16.93
CA TYR A 426 -13.62 17.66 16.70
C TYR A 426 -12.93 17.21 17.98
N THR A 427 -12.03 16.24 17.84
CA THR A 427 -11.11 15.84 18.92
C THR A 427 -9.71 16.35 18.59
N GLU A 428 -9.09 17.01 19.56
CA GLU A 428 -7.69 17.44 19.47
C GLU A 428 -6.78 16.23 19.64
N ILE A 429 -5.98 15.94 18.64
CA ILE A 429 -5.03 14.83 18.66
C ILE A 429 -3.62 15.40 18.58
N GLU A 430 -2.81 15.17 19.62
CA GLU A 430 -1.42 15.56 19.65
C GLU A 430 -0.63 14.81 18.56
N GLN A 431 0.21 15.54 17.84
CA GLN A 431 1.04 15.01 16.76
C GLN A 431 2.55 15.15 17.09
N PRO A 432 3.42 14.27 16.57
CA PRO A 432 3.09 13.16 15.67
C PRO A 432 2.45 11.97 16.41
N GLN A 433 1.73 11.16 15.65
CA GLN A 433 1.18 9.89 16.09
C GLN A 433 2.13 8.72 15.77
N ALA A 434 1.83 7.56 16.36
CA ALA A 434 2.53 6.32 16.08
C ALA A 434 1.54 5.15 16.09
N ALA A 435 1.89 4.10 15.35
CA ALA A 435 1.14 2.84 15.35
C ALA A 435 2.11 1.66 15.20
N ALA A 436 1.78 0.53 15.79
CA ALA A 436 2.63 -0.65 15.77
C ALA A 436 1.79 -1.94 15.72
N CYS A 437 2.41 -2.99 15.17
CA CYS A 437 1.89 -4.34 15.15
C CYS A 437 2.99 -5.34 15.50
N VAL A 438 2.64 -6.37 16.28
CA VAL A 438 3.50 -7.53 16.58
C VAL A 438 2.80 -8.80 16.11
N TYR A 439 3.50 -9.60 15.32
CA TYR A 439 2.97 -10.78 14.64
C TYR A 439 3.86 -12.01 14.89
N ASP A 440 3.29 -13.10 15.36
CA ASP A 440 3.97 -14.39 15.42
C ASP A 440 3.86 -15.08 14.07
N TYR A 441 4.92 -15.00 13.29
CA TYR A 441 4.95 -15.51 11.91
C TYR A 441 4.97 -17.06 11.81
N ARG A 442 5.05 -17.78 12.94
CA ARG A 442 4.98 -19.25 12.96
C ARG A 442 3.57 -19.76 13.12
N THR A 443 2.76 -19.04 13.90
CA THR A 443 1.35 -19.39 14.13
C THR A 443 0.41 -18.60 13.23
N GLY A 444 0.87 -17.45 12.74
CA GLY A 444 0.04 -16.49 12.01
C GLY A 444 -0.79 -15.58 12.92
N GLU A 445 -0.47 -15.55 14.22
CA GLU A 445 -1.25 -14.80 15.20
C GLU A 445 -0.76 -13.36 15.37
N LEU A 446 -1.67 -12.41 15.36
CA LEU A 446 -1.43 -11.03 15.75
C LEU A 446 -1.35 -10.96 17.28
N LYS A 447 -0.18 -10.64 17.84
CA LYS A 447 0.01 -10.58 19.29
C LYS A 447 -0.26 -9.21 19.88
N ALA A 448 -0.08 -8.15 19.08
CA ALA A 448 -0.44 -6.79 19.47
C ALA A 448 -0.80 -5.95 18.26
N ILE A 449 -1.79 -5.07 18.41
CA ILE A 449 -2.19 -4.02 17.46
C ILE A 449 -2.40 -2.73 18.24
N VAL A 450 -1.55 -1.74 18.00
CA VAL A 450 -1.62 -0.43 18.66
C VAL A 450 -1.78 0.66 17.60
N GLY A 451 -2.98 1.21 17.52
CA GLY A 451 -3.38 2.15 16.47
C GLY A 451 -3.17 3.63 16.79
N GLY A 452 -2.49 3.95 17.88
CA GLY A 452 -2.24 5.33 18.27
C GLY A 452 -1.16 5.47 19.34
N ARG A 453 -0.60 6.67 19.45
CA ARG A 453 0.37 7.01 20.50
C ARG A 453 -0.24 6.90 21.91
N TYR A 454 -1.54 7.18 22.03
CA TYR A 454 -2.27 7.11 23.30
C TYR A 454 -3.43 6.13 23.18
N LYS A 455 -3.90 5.64 24.33
CA LYS A 455 -5.09 4.80 24.40
C LYS A 455 -6.31 5.56 23.87
N PRO A 456 -7.18 4.89 23.11
CA PRO A 456 -8.42 5.51 22.62
C PRO A 456 -9.29 6.03 23.77
N THR A 457 -9.97 7.14 23.54
CA THR A 457 -10.95 7.72 24.47
C THR A 457 -12.39 7.40 24.11
N ALA A 458 -12.60 6.78 22.94
CA ALA A 458 -13.90 6.33 22.44
C ALA A 458 -13.74 5.06 21.61
N ARG A 459 -14.84 4.33 21.42
CA ARG A 459 -14.91 3.19 20.47
C ARG A 459 -14.84 3.66 19.02
N LYS A 460 -14.47 2.76 18.12
CA LYS A 460 -14.42 2.98 16.65
C LYS A 460 -13.62 4.23 16.27
N THR A 461 -12.55 4.50 17.05
CA THR A 461 -11.58 5.53 16.69
C THR A 461 -10.62 4.99 15.64
N LEU A 462 -9.98 5.89 14.90
CA LEU A 462 -9.01 5.56 13.85
C LEU A 462 -7.90 4.65 14.40
N ASN A 463 -7.84 3.42 13.90
CA ASN A 463 -6.77 2.47 14.16
C ASN A 463 -5.68 2.63 13.08
N ARG A 464 -4.64 3.42 13.36
CA ARG A 464 -3.57 3.69 12.38
C ARG A 464 -2.75 2.46 12.03
N ALA A 465 -2.86 1.38 12.80
CA ALA A 465 -2.17 0.13 12.51
C ALA A 465 -2.84 -0.67 11.38
N SER A 466 -4.16 -0.51 11.18
CA SER A 466 -4.96 -1.24 10.19
C SER A 466 -5.62 -0.35 9.12
N ASP A 467 -6.11 0.85 9.53
CA ASP A 467 -6.99 1.65 8.67
C ASP A 467 -6.22 2.74 7.90
N MET A 468 -5.03 3.12 8.39
CA MET A 468 -4.30 4.24 7.83
C MET A 468 -3.31 3.81 6.76
N LYS A 469 -3.59 4.16 5.52
CA LYS A 469 -2.79 3.83 4.33
C LYS A 469 -1.71 4.89 4.12
N MET A 470 -0.53 4.69 4.73
CA MET A 470 0.59 5.63 4.63
C MET A 470 1.74 5.07 3.80
N PRO A 471 2.41 5.91 2.98
CA PRO A 471 3.60 5.49 2.25
C PRO A 471 4.66 4.93 3.19
N VAL A 472 5.07 3.69 2.93
CA VAL A 472 6.03 2.97 3.79
C VAL A 472 7.50 3.31 3.47
N GLY A 473 7.73 4.06 2.40
CA GLY A 473 9.06 4.43 1.96
C GLY A 473 9.94 3.20 1.66
N SER A 474 11.23 3.36 1.85
CA SER A 474 12.21 2.30 1.53
C SER A 474 12.04 0.98 2.30
N SER A 475 11.10 0.87 3.24
CA SER A 475 10.81 -0.43 3.89
C SER A 475 10.09 -1.42 2.95
N ILE A 476 9.55 -0.96 1.82
CA ILE A 476 8.98 -1.82 0.78
C ILE A 476 10.04 -2.60 -0.01
N LYS A 477 11.27 -2.08 -0.11
CA LYS A 477 12.32 -2.61 -1.00
C LYS A 477 12.61 -4.12 -0.84
N PRO A 478 12.65 -4.70 0.37
CA PRO A 478 12.78 -6.14 0.52
C PRO A 478 11.65 -6.91 -0.15
N LEU A 479 10.44 -6.38 -0.16
CA LEU A 479 9.21 -7.07 -0.58
C LEU A 479 9.00 -7.07 -2.09
N THR A 480 9.35 -5.96 -2.76
CA THR A 480 9.05 -5.70 -4.18
C THR A 480 10.27 -5.72 -5.08
N VAL A 481 11.46 -5.56 -4.51
CA VAL A 481 12.70 -5.43 -5.28
C VAL A 481 13.65 -6.60 -5.00
N TYR A 482 14.14 -6.72 -3.75
CA TYR A 482 15.25 -7.63 -3.47
C TYR A 482 14.83 -9.10 -3.34
N ALA A 483 13.77 -9.39 -2.56
CA ALA A 483 13.30 -10.77 -2.46
C ALA A 483 12.78 -11.30 -3.80
N PRO A 484 11.96 -10.56 -4.57
CA PRO A 484 11.58 -10.98 -5.92
C PRO A 484 12.76 -11.20 -6.86
N ALA A 485 13.75 -10.30 -6.88
CA ALA A 485 14.90 -10.45 -7.75
C ALA A 485 15.74 -11.71 -7.40
N ILE A 486 15.93 -11.98 -6.11
CA ILE A 486 16.64 -13.17 -5.63
C ILE A 486 15.81 -14.43 -5.93
N ASP A 487 14.51 -14.38 -5.79
CA ASP A 487 13.61 -15.50 -6.10
C ASP A 487 13.64 -15.86 -7.58
N LEU A 488 13.86 -14.88 -8.45
CA LEU A 488 14.05 -15.00 -9.89
C LEU A 488 15.49 -15.42 -10.31
N GLY A 489 16.38 -15.68 -9.35
CA GLY A 489 17.72 -16.23 -9.59
C GLY A 489 18.86 -15.25 -9.37
N ALA A 490 18.64 -14.02 -8.93
CA ALA A 490 19.72 -13.14 -8.49
C ALA A 490 20.29 -13.60 -7.13
N SER A 491 21.35 -12.94 -6.69
CA SER A 491 22.09 -13.22 -5.45
C SER A 491 22.37 -11.91 -4.71
N PRO A 492 22.65 -11.96 -3.42
CA PRO A 492 23.22 -10.83 -2.70
C PRO A 492 24.49 -10.24 -3.35
N ALA A 493 25.26 -11.05 -4.10
CA ALA A 493 26.43 -10.63 -4.87
C ALA A 493 26.10 -10.08 -6.28
N SER A 494 24.86 -10.20 -6.76
CA SER A 494 24.47 -9.62 -8.05
C SER A 494 24.74 -8.12 -8.04
N ILE A 495 25.15 -7.59 -9.22
CA ILE A 495 25.57 -6.20 -9.34
C ILE A 495 24.45 -5.33 -9.89
N THR A 496 24.35 -4.14 -9.33
CA THR A 496 23.54 -3.02 -9.82
C THR A 496 24.43 -1.78 -9.95
N TYR A 497 24.02 -0.84 -10.79
CA TYR A 497 24.81 0.36 -11.07
C TYR A 497 24.16 1.58 -10.42
N ASN A 498 24.63 1.92 -9.22
CA ASN A 498 24.19 3.10 -8.48
C ASN A 498 24.85 4.37 -9.06
N MET A 499 24.39 4.80 -10.20
CA MET A 499 24.92 5.93 -10.97
C MET A 499 23.79 6.82 -11.50
N PRO A 500 24.02 8.13 -11.71
CA PRO A 500 23.03 9.04 -12.31
C PRO A 500 22.97 8.86 -13.84
N VAL A 501 22.47 7.72 -14.28
CA VAL A 501 22.29 7.32 -15.67
C VAL A 501 20.85 6.86 -15.85
N PRO A 502 20.16 7.22 -16.95
CA PRO A 502 18.78 6.82 -17.20
C PRO A 502 18.55 5.32 -17.09
N ILE A 503 17.51 4.96 -16.39
CA ILE A 503 17.05 3.58 -16.23
C ILE A 503 15.88 3.39 -17.18
N SER A 504 15.98 2.43 -18.09
CA SER A 504 14.92 2.16 -19.06
C SER A 504 13.59 1.86 -18.39
N GLY A 505 12.54 2.59 -18.78
CA GLY A 505 11.20 2.48 -18.21
C GLY A 505 10.98 3.25 -16.91
N TRP A 506 12.02 3.81 -16.28
CA TRP A 506 11.88 4.73 -15.16
C TRP A 506 11.68 6.16 -15.68
N LYS A 507 10.41 6.61 -15.71
CA LYS A 507 10.04 7.87 -16.35
C LYS A 507 10.03 9.04 -15.36
N ASP A 508 10.49 10.21 -15.81
CA ASP A 508 10.26 11.48 -15.13
C ASP A 508 8.90 12.10 -15.50
N SER A 509 8.63 13.30 -15.01
CA SER A 509 7.39 14.02 -15.29
C SER A 509 7.22 14.43 -16.77
N SER A 510 8.29 14.40 -17.57
CA SER A 510 8.25 14.65 -19.02
C SER A 510 7.99 13.37 -19.83
N GLY A 511 7.98 12.20 -19.19
CA GLY A 511 7.89 10.89 -19.83
C GLY A 511 9.21 10.34 -20.36
N SER A 512 10.34 11.03 -20.06
CA SER A 512 11.68 10.61 -20.48
C SER A 512 12.28 9.63 -19.45
N ASP A 513 13.15 8.71 -19.92
CA ASP A 513 13.89 7.84 -19.02
C ASP A 513 14.80 8.66 -18.11
N SER A 514 14.80 8.34 -16.82
CA SER A 514 15.45 9.10 -15.75
C SER A 514 15.96 8.15 -14.66
N TRP A 515 16.30 8.68 -13.51
CA TRP A 515 16.68 7.89 -12.32
C TRP A 515 16.27 8.60 -11.03
N PRO A 516 15.97 7.88 -9.93
CA PRO A 516 15.71 8.50 -8.65
C PRO A 516 17.00 8.93 -7.96
N LYS A 517 16.96 10.07 -7.26
CA LYS A 517 18.06 10.49 -6.41
C LYS A 517 18.15 9.64 -5.14
N ASN A 518 19.38 9.37 -4.69
CA ASN A 518 19.60 8.79 -3.38
C ASN A 518 19.28 9.81 -2.26
N TYR A 519 18.99 9.31 -1.05
CA TYR A 519 18.73 10.15 0.12
C TYR A 519 19.97 11.07 0.39
N GLY A 520 19.71 12.31 0.79
CA GLY A 520 20.77 13.27 1.15
C GLY A 520 21.44 13.98 -0.03
N GLY A 521 20.85 13.96 -1.23
CA GLY A 521 21.28 14.77 -2.35
C GLY A 521 22.10 14.06 -3.41
N GLY A 522 22.15 12.71 -3.40
CA GLY A 522 22.66 11.97 -4.55
C GLY A 522 24.11 11.52 -4.48
N SER A 523 24.59 11.01 -3.36
CA SER A 523 25.83 10.23 -3.32
C SER A 523 25.64 8.93 -4.09
N TYR A 524 26.27 8.80 -5.24
CA TYR A 524 26.30 7.58 -6.05
C TYR A 524 27.58 6.80 -5.79
N LYS A 525 27.56 5.48 -5.96
CA LYS A 525 28.70 4.59 -5.61
C LYS A 525 29.24 3.80 -6.79
N GLY A 526 28.62 3.91 -7.96
CA GLY A 526 28.98 3.10 -9.12
C GLY A 526 28.41 1.68 -9.00
N PRO A 527 29.14 0.66 -9.50
CA PRO A 527 28.72 -0.73 -9.35
C PRO A 527 28.78 -1.13 -7.89
N GLU A 528 27.71 -1.75 -7.42
CA GLU A 528 27.60 -2.28 -6.06
C GLU A 528 26.76 -3.55 -6.01
N SER A 529 26.99 -4.40 -5.01
CA SER A 529 26.18 -5.59 -4.82
C SER A 529 24.78 -5.27 -4.30
N PHE A 530 23.82 -6.17 -4.56
CA PHE A 530 22.46 -6.07 -4.01
C PHE A 530 22.49 -5.96 -2.49
N ARG A 531 23.38 -6.71 -1.81
CA ARG A 531 23.59 -6.58 -0.37
C ARG A 531 23.95 -5.17 0.03
N THR A 532 24.96 -4.58 -0.60
CA THR A 532 25.44 -3.22 -0.30
C THR A 532 24.35 -2.19 -0.56
N ALA A 533 23.62 -2.32 -1.68
CA ALA A 533 22.53 -1.44 -2.05
C ALA A 533 21.37 -1.50 -1.05
N LEU A 534 20.99 -2.70 -0.56
CA LEU A 534 19.94 -2.87 0.46
C LEU A 534 20.35 -2.30 1.81
N ILE A 535 21.57 -2.60 2.27
CA ILE A 535 22.12 -2.14 3.55
C ILE A 535 22.08 -0.61 3.65
N ASN A 536 22.47 0.08 2.57
CA ASN A 536 22.52 1.54 2.48
C ASN A 536 21.21 2.14 1.95
N SER A 537 20.27 1.29 1.55
CA SER A 537 18.94 1.72 1.06
C SER A 537 18.98 2.63 -0.18
N HIS A 538 19.93 2.41 -1.10
CA HIS A 538 20.08 3.24 -2.29
C HIS A 538 18.84 3.17 -3.20
N ASN A 539 18.37 4.34 -3.63
CA ASN A 539 17.16 4.46 -4.44
C ASN A 539 17.40 4.09 -5.91
N THR A 540 18.49 4.60 -6.47
CA THR A 540 18.87 4.33 -7.86
C THR A 540 19.08 2.84 -8.09
N ALA A 541 19.75 2.16 -7.16
CA ALA A 541 19.96 0.71 -7.20
C ALA A 541 18.61 -0.05 -7.15
N ALA A 542 17.72 0.34 -6.23
CA ALA A 542 16.41 -0.31 -6.11
C ALA A 542 15.56 -0.13 -7.39
N ALA A 543 15.56 1.07 -7.97
CA ALA A 543 14.87 1.34 -9.22
C ALA A 543 15.42 0.49 -10.37
N GLN A 544 16.75 0.41 -10.49
CA GLN A 544 17.39 -0.41 -11.52
C GLN A 544 17.05 -1.89 -11.34
N ILE A 545 17.14 -2.44 -10.13
CA ILE A 545 16.82 -3.83 -9.86
C ILE A 545 15.35 -4.12 -10.19
N LEU A 546 14.42 -3.24 -9.76
CA LEU A 546 13.00 -3.38 -10.11
C LEU A 546 12.82 -3.45 -11.62
N MET A 547 13.40 -2.51 -12.38
CA MET A 547 13.15 -2.40 -13.82
C MET A 547 13.86 -3.49 -14.63
N THR A 548 15.03 -3.99 -14.17
CA THR A 548 15.82 -4.95 -14.95
C THR A 548 15.61 -6.40 -14.56
N TYR A 549 15.33 -6.70 -13.30
CA TYR A 549 15.20 -8.09 -12.81
C TYR A 549 13.76 -8.50 -12.54
N VAL A 550 12.95 -7.61 -11.96
CA VAL A 550 11.61 -7.96 -11.46
C VAL A 550 10.52 -7.59 -12.46
N GLY A 551 10.43 -6.33 -12.80
CA GLY A 551 9.33 -5.73 -13.54
C GLY A 551 8.15 -5.36 -12.63
N VAL A 552 7.36 -4.38 -13.07
CA VAL A 552 6.24 -3.80 -12.31
C VAL A 552 5.17 -4.84 -11.99
N GLU A 553 4.72 -5.58 -12.99
CA GLU A 553 3.65 -6.58 -12.85
C GLU A 553 3.98 -7.67 -11.81
N ARG A 554 5.21 -8.21 -11.86
CA ARG A 554 5.63 -9.22 -10.87
C ARG A 554 5.74 -8.65 -9.47
N ALA A 555 6.23 -7.41 -9.33
CA ALA A 555 6.34 -6.76 -8.02
C ALA A 555 4.94 -6.56 -7.39
N VAL A 556 3.94 -6.19 -8.18
CA VAL A 556 2.52 -6.13 -7.75
C VAL A 556 2.03 -7.51 -7.32
N ASN A 557 2.28 -8.54 -8.15
CA ASN A 557 1.87 -9.90 -7.81
C ASN A 557 2.49 -10.41 -6.51
N TYR A 558 3.76 -10.10 -6.23
CA TYR A 558 4.37 -10.43 -4.93
C TYR A 558 3.70 -9.71 -3.76
N LEU A 559 3.26 -8.47 -3.93
CA LEU A 559 2.49 -7.77 -2.88
C LEU A 559 1.13 -8.45 -2.63
N HIS A 560 0.43 -8.89 -3.67
CA HIS A 560 -0.81 -9.66 -3.53
C HIS A 560 -0.57 -10.97 -2.76
N LEU A 561 0.47 -11.70 -3.14
CA LEU A 561 0.85 -12.94 -2.44
C LEU A 561 1.27 -12.69 -0.98
N LEU A 562 1.65 -11.46 -0.62
CA LEU A 562 1.93 -11.03 0.75
C LEU A 562 0.68 -10.50 1.49
N GLY A 563 -0.50 -10.61 0.90
CA GLY A 563 -1.77 -10.19 1.49
C GLY A 563 -2.04 -8.67 1.42
N VAL A 564 -1.38 -7.95 0.52
CA VAL A 564 -1.62 -6.51 0.32
C VAL A 564 -2.68 -6.32 -0.76
N PRO A 565 -3.84 -5.71 -0.47
CA PRO A 565 -4.92 -5.52 -1.43
C PRO A 565 -4.62 -4.39 -2.43
N ASP A 566 -5.29 -4.43 -3.58
CA ASP A 566 -5.09 -3.50 -4.71
C ASP A 566 -5.16 -2.02 -4.31
N GLU A 567 -6.11 -1.66 -3.44
CA GLU A 567 -6.31 -0.28 -3.00
C GLU A 567 -5.17 0.29 -2.14
N ASN A 568 -4.25 -0.57 -1.69
CA ASN A 568 -3.05 -0.19 -0.94
C ASN A 568 -1.81 -0.13 -1.83
N ILE A 569 -1.89 -0.62 -3.07
CA ILE A 569 -0.76 -0.73 -3.98
C ILE A 569 -0.74 0.47 -4.94
N ASN A 570 0.36 1.21 -4.92
CA ASN A 570 0.66 2.11 -6.02
C ASN A 570 1.51 1.34 -7.04
N ALA A 571 0.88 0.91 -8.13
CA ALA A 571 1.46 0.02 -9.14
C ALA A 571 2.45 0.71 -10.09
N ASP A 572 2.86 1.95 -9.84
CA ASP A 572 3.92 2.59 -10.59
C ASP A 572 5.33 2.20 -10.08
N PRO A 573 6.39 2.42 -10.85
CA PRO A 573 7.75 2.13 -10.42
C PRO A 573 8.16 2.83 -9.10
N PHE A 574 7.68 4.07 -8.86
CA PHE A 574 7.93 4.80 -7.62
C PHE A 574 7.25 4.15 -6.42
N GLY A 575 5.98 3.72 -6.61
CA GLY A 575 5.22 2.99 -5.60
C GLY A 575 5.92 1.73 -5.14
N LEU A 576 6.45 1.00 -6.10
CA LEU A 576 7.05 -0.32 -5.88
C LEU A 576 8.50 -0.25 -5.42
N ALA A 577 9.36 0.63 -5.99
CA ALA A 577 10.77 0.70 -5.62
C ALA A 577 11.06 1.61 -4.43
N LEU A 578 10.26 2.67 -4.23
CA LEU A 578 10.53 3.72 -3.25
C LEU A 578 9.47 3.82 -2.15
N GLY A 579 8.35 3.09 -2.30
CA GLY A 579 7.36 2.89 -1.24
C GLY A 579 6.35 4.03 -1.10
N SER A 580 5.82 4.53 -2.22
CA SER A 580 4.64 5.39 -2.17
C SER A 580 3.33 4.61 -2.01
N SER A 581 3.37 3.27 -2.02
CA SER A 581 2.24 2.42 -1.66
C SER A 581 1.82 2.60 -0.20
N GLY A 582 0.52 2.61 0.04
CA GLY A 582 -0.08 2.85 1.35
C GLY A 582 -0.29 1.56 2.15
N ILE A 583 0.79 0.92 2.60
CA ILE A 583 0.73 -0.37 3.30
C ILE A 583 0.67 -0.13 4.82
N THR A 584 -0.25 -0.81 5.49
CA THR A 584 -0.48 -0.62 6.93
C THR A 584 0.60 -1.29 7.79
N PRO A 585 0.79 -0.88 9.05
CA PRO A 585 1.66 -1.58 10.00
C PRO A 585 1.34 -3.07 10.14
N VAL A 586 0.08 -3.47 10.20
CA VAL A 586 -0.31 -4.90 10.23
C VAL A 586 0.22 -5.63 9.00
N GLN A 587 -0.06 -5.12 7.81
CA GLN A 587 0.40 -5.73 6.55
C GLN A 587 1.94 -5.81 6.47
N MET A 588 2.64 -4.78 6.92
CA MET A 588 4.11 -4.78 6.96
C MET A 588 4.69 -5.81 7.94
N ALA A 589 4.06 -5.97 9.11
CA ALA A 589 4.48 -7.00 10.06
C ALA A 589 4.30 -8.41 9.48
N VAL A 590 3.18 -8.66 8.81
CA VAL A 590 2.87 -9.93 8.14
C VAL A 590 3.83 -10.19 6.98
N ALA A 591 4.07 -9.20 6.12
CA ALA A 591 4.97 -9.34 4.96
C ALA A 591 6.42 -9.65 5.39
N PHE A 592 6.93 -8.98 6.43
CA PHE A 592 8.24 -9.29 7.00
C PHE A 592 8.23 -10.65 7.73
N GLY A 593 7.12 -10.99 8.38
CA GLY A 593 6.89 -12.31 8.97
C GLY A 593 6.92 -13.44 7.93
N THR A 594 6.37 -13.21 6.74
CA THR A 594 6.44 -14.15 5.61
C THR A 594 7.90 -14.45 5.23
N ILE A 595 8.75 -13.43 5.15
CA ILE A 595 10.19 -13.63 4.91
C ILE A 595 10.82 -14.45 6.06
N ALA A 596 10.53 -14.09 7.31
CA ALA A 596 11.05 -14.82 8.50
C ALA A 596 10.56 -16.26 8.56
N ASN A 597 9.38 -16.55 8.03
CA ASN A 597 8.76 -17.87 7.96
C ASN A 597 9.17 -18.67 6.71
N LYS A 598 10.43 -18.56 6.30
CA LYS A 598 10.98 -19.27 5.12
C LYS A 598 10.21 -18.99 3.83
N GLY A 599 9.62 -17.79 3.71
CA GLY A 599 8.87 -17.36 2.55
C GLY A 599 7.42 -17.86 2.48
N VAL A 600 6.92 -18.49 3.53
CA VAL A 600 5.53 -18.96 3.64
C VAL A 600 4.66 -17.85 4.23
N TYR A 601 3.71 -17.35 3.45
CA TYR A 601 2.65 -16.50 3.93
C TYR A 601 1.68 -17.30 4.80
N GLN A 602 1.26 -16.73 5.88
CA GLN A 602 0.13 -17.18 6.69
C GLN A 602 -0.82 -16.01 6.89
N GLN A 603 -2.09 -16.24 6.62
CA GLN A 603 -3.14 -15.25 6.88
C GLN A 603 -3.06 -14.80 8.35
N PRO A 604 -2.99 -13.49 8.61
CA PRO A 604 -2.95 -13.00 9.99
C PRO A 604 -4.26 -13.31 10.72
N LEU A 605 -4.16 -13.83 11.93
CA LEU A 605 -5.29 -14.16 12.79
C LEU A 605 -5.37 -13.17 13.95
N SER A 606 -6.47 -12.46 14.05
CA SER A 606 -6.80 -11.63 15.23
C SER A 606 -7.53 -12.42 16.31
N PHE A 607 -8.22 -13.49 15.91
CA PHE A 607 -8.88 -14.45 16.80
C PHE A 607 -8.61 -15.87 16.35
N SER A 608 -8.63 -16.80 17.28
CA SER A 608 -8.32 -18.22 17.04
C SER A 608 -9.56 -19.07 16.82
N ARG A 609 -10.62 -18.81 17.58
CA ARG A 609 -11.87 -19.60 17.53
C ARG A 609 -13.07 -18.83 18.05
N ILE A 610 -14.24 -19.27 17.62
CA ILE A 610 -15.55 -18.82 18.11
C ILE A 610 -16.34 -20.04 18.59
N LEU A 611 -16.87 -19.97 19.79
CA LEU A 611 -17.79 -20.96 20.34
C LEU A 611 -19.21 -20.37 20.40
N ASP A 612 -20.23 -21.19 20.18
CA ASP A 612 -21.62 -20.82 20.40
C ASP A 612 -21.98 -20.79 21.91
N SER A 613 -23.20 -20.44 22.21
CA SER A 613 -23.72 -20.39 23.58
C SER A 613 -23.78 -21.76 24.31
N ASN A 614 -23.60 -22.87 23.57
CA ASN A 614 -23.55 -24.25 24.13
C ASN A 614 -22.08 -24.73 24.26
N GLY A 615 -21.12 -23.91 23.88
CA GLY A 615 -19.69 -24.26 23.88
C GLY A 615 -19.24 -25.06 22.66
N SER A 616 -20.07 -25.18 21.62
CA SER A 616 -19.69 -25.85 20.37
C SER A 616 -18.86 -24.92 19.50
N VAL A 617 -17.86 -25.48 18.79
CA VAL A 617 -17.02 -24.69 17.90
C VAL A 617 -17.82 -24.27 16.66
N VAL A 618 -17.98 -22.95 16.47
CA VAL A 618 -18.55 -22.35 15.26
C VAL A 618 -17.46 -22.18 14.20
N VAL A 619 -16.30 -21.67 14.63
CA VAL A 619 -15.13 -21.43 13.78
C VAL A 619 -13.87 -21.80 14.54
N ASP A 620 -12.92 -22.45 13.85
CA ASP A 620 -11.52 -22.63 14.26
C ASP A 620 -10.62 -22.09 13.15
N MET A 621 -10.09 -20.91 13.37
CA MET A 621 -9.29 -20.19 12.34
C MET A 621 -7.97 -20.87 12.02
N HIS A 622 -7.37 -21.62 12.95
CA HIS A 622 -6.13 -22.36 12.67
C HIS A 622 -6.33 -23.48 11.65
N GLN A 623 -7.54 -24.05 11.57
CA GLN A 623 -7.89 -25.06 10.57
C GLN A 623 -8.22 -24.48 9.20
N GLN A 624 -8.68 -23.22 9.17
CA GLN A 624 -9.12 -22.53 7.95
C GLN A 624 -8.07 -21.54 7.42
N GLN A 625 -6.99 -21.31 8.18
CA GLN A 625 -5.97 -20.32 7.87
C GLN A 625 -5.34 -20.56 6.51
N GLU A 626 -5.43 -19.57 5.63
CA GLU A 626 -4.75 -19.59 4.34
C GLU A 626 -3.23 -19.60 4.52
N ARG A 627 -2.55 -20.49 3.78
CA ARG A 627 -1.09 -20.61 3.76
C ARG A 627 -0.60 -20.92 2.36
N HIS A 628 0.39 -20.16 1.90
CA HIS A 628 1.02 -20.44 0.60
C HIS A 628 2.47 -19.94 0.56
N GLN A 629 3.25 -20.51 -0.35
CA GLN A 629 4.65 -20.12 -0.55
C GLN A 629 4.70 -18.88 -1.43
N VAL A 630 5.29 -17.80 -0.93
CA VAL A 630 5.54 -16.55 -1.66
C VAL A 630 6.95 -16.53 -2.23
N PHE A 631 7.95 -16.85 -1.39
CA PHE A 631 9.36 -16.90 -1.76
C PHE A 631 9.94 -18.26 -1.46
N LYS A 632 10.89 -18.72 -2.24
CA LYS A 632 11.67 -19.91 -1.91
C LYS A 632 12.34 -19.77 -0.55
N ALA A 633 12.50 -20.87 0.18
CA ALA A 633 13.18 -20.84 1.48
C ALA A 633 14.63 -20.33 1.40
N SER A 634 15.33 -20.64 0.30
CA SER A 634 16.66 -20.08 0.00
C SER A 634 16.64 -18.57 -0.20
N THR A 635 15.62 -18.05 -0.90
CA THR A 635 15.41 -16.60 -1.07
C THR A 635 15.18 -15.94 0.28
N ALA A 636 14.28 -16.46 1.09
CA ALA A 636 14.00 -15.95 2.43
C ALA A 636 15.24 -15.91 3.30
N TYR A 637 16.04 -16.99 3.29
CA TYR A 637 17.31 -17.06 4.03
C TYR A 637 18.28 -15.96 3.61
N LEU A 638 18.48 -15.76 2.30
CA LEU A 638 19.38 -14.72 1.77
C LEU A 638 18.90 -13.32 2.11
N VAL A 639 17.59 -13.05 2.01
CA VAL A 639 17.01 -11.74 2.34
C VAL A 639 17.11 -11.46 3.84
N VAL A 640 16.85 -12.45 4.71
CA VAL A 640 17.06 -12.30 6.16
C VAL A 640 18.53 -11.97 6.46
N ASP A 641 19.46 -12.64 5.82
CA ASP A 641 20.89 -12.40 6.01
C ASP A 641 21.29 -10.97 5.56
N MET A 642 20.76 -10.48 4.44
CA MET A 642 20.96 -9.09 3.99
C MET A 642 20.33 -8.08 4.97
N LEU A 643 19.15 -8.37 5.52
CA LEU A 643 18.47 -7.51 6.50
C LEU A 643 19.16 -7.54 7.87
N LYS A 644 19.78 -8.65 8.28
CA LYS A 644 20.67 -8.73 9.46
C LYS A 644 21.86 -7.75 9.25
N ALA A 645 22.47 -7.76 8.08
CA ALA A 645 23.56 -6.85 7.77
C ALA A 645 23.13 -5.37 7.80
N ALA A 646 21.89 -5.05 7.38
CA ALA A 646 21.34 -3.69 7.47
C ALA A 646 21.18 -3.20 8.92
N VAL A 647 20.87 -4.12 9.86
CA VAL A 647 20.83 -3.82 11.30
C VAL A 647 22.24 -3.75 11.91
N GLN A 648 23.20 -4.53 11.40
CA GLN A 648 24.55 -4.55 11.95
C GLN A 648 25.36 -3.32 11.57
N SER A 649 25.27 -2.88 10.32
CA SER A 649 26.17 -1.84 9.75
C SER A 649 25.48 -0.85 8.80
N GLY A 650 24.16 -0.96 8.58
CA GLY A 650 23.43 -0.14 7.63
C GLY A 650 22.55 0.94 8.26
N THR A 651 21.45 1.26 7.57
CA THR A 651 20.48 2.30 7.98
C THR A 651 19.69 1.94 9.23
N ALA A 652 19.71 0.68 9.67
CA ALA A 652 18.86 0.13 10.73
C ALA A 652 19.60 -0.16 12.05
N THR A 653 20.80 0.39 12.25
CA THR A 653 21.65 0.07 13.42
C THR A 653 21.02 0.33 14.78
N LYS A 654 20.08 1.28 14.87
CA LYS A 654 19.37 1.59 16.11
C LYS A 654 18.24 0.58 16.44
N ALA A 655 17.95 -0.37 15.56
CA ALA A 655 17.04 -1.48 15.87
C ALA A 655 17.74 -2.66 16.55
N LYS A 656 19.05 -2.60 16.75
CA LYS A 656 19.85 -3.69 17.33
C LYS A 656 19.45 -3.97 18.76
N ILE A 657 19.13 -5.22 19.07
CA ILE A 657 18.92 -5.75 20.42
C ILE A 657 20.09 -6.67 20.74
N SER A 658 20.84 -6.35 21.80
CA SER A 658 22.09 -7.06 22.12
C SER A 658 21.88 -8.54 22.44
N SER A 659 20.71 -8.90 22.96
CA SER A 659 20.34 -10.25 23.36
C SER A 659 19.60 -11.05 22.26
N GLN A 660 19.43 -10.49 21.06
CA GLN A 660 18.63 -11.11 20.00
C GLN A 660 19.27 -10.95 18.62
N VAL A 661 19.02 -11.91 17.74
CA VAL A 661 19.27 -11.73 16.30
C VAL A 661 18.15 -10.88 15.73
N VAL A 662 18.51 -9.77 15.08
CA VAL A 662 17.56 -8.83 14.48
C VAL A 662 17.84 -8.64 13.00
N ALA A 663 16.81 -8.70 12.20
CA ALA A 663 16.83 -8.30 10.78
C ALA A 663 15.72 -7.29 10.53
N GLY A 664 15.94 -6.30 9.67
CA GLY A 664 14.90 -5.30 9.42
C GLY A 664 15.30 -4.21 8.44
N LYS A 665 14.31 -3.39 8.07
CA LYS A 665 14.46 -2.33 7.08
C LYS A 665 13.77 -1.04 7.52
N THR A 666 14.48 0.04 7.35
CA THR A 666 13.98 1.41 7.59
C THR A 666 13.20 1.92 6.38
N GLY A 667 12.16 2.66 6.63
CA GLY A 667 11.41 3.44 5.65
C GLY A 667 11.41 4.93 6.03
N THR A 668 11.59 5.78 5.04
CA THR A 668 11.42 7.23 5.15
C THR A 668 10.73 7.64 3.87
N ASN A 669 9.56 8.25 3.97
CA ASN A 669 8.85 8.74 2.79
C ASN A 669 9.32 10.14 2.39
N SER A 670 8.82 10.64 1.27
CA SER A 670 9.19 11.95 0.73
C SER A 670 8.95 13.05 1.77
N ASP A 671 9.89 13.97 1.88
CA ASP A 671 9.85 15.12 2.81
C ASP A 671 9.78 14.76 4.29
N SER A 672 10.10 13.52 4.66
CA SER A 672 9.97 13.01 6.04
C SER A 672 8.55 13.18 6.62
N LYS A 673 7.50 12.99 5.82
CA LYS A 673 6.10 13.08 6.29
C LYS A 673 5.66 11.87 7.11
N GLY A 674 6.40 10.78 7.03
CA GLY A 674 6.25 9.58 7.82
C GLY A 674 7.53 8.76 7.80
N VAL A 675 7.78 8.07 8.90
CA VAL A 675 8.92 7.16 9.05
C VAL A 675 8.44 5.79 9.49
N PHE A 676 9.09 4.76 8.98
CA PHE A 676 8.70 3.38 9.16
C PHE A 676 9.89 2.53 9.59
N PHE A 677 9.65 1.50 10.36
CA PHE A 677 10.56 0.39 10.54
C PHE A 677 9.76 -0.91 10.58
N ALA A 678 10.17 -1.89 9.79
CA ALA A 678 9.68 -3.25 9.88
C ALA A 678 10.87 -4.18 10.06
N GLY A 679 10.75 -5.08 11.02
CA GLY A 679 11.83 -5.98 11.39
C GLY A 679 11.34 -7.26 12.05
N MET A 680 12.26 -8.17 12.27
CA MET A 680 12.00 -9.49 12.82
C MET A 680 13.11 -9.94 13.75
N THR A 681 12.74 -10.76 14.70
CA THR A 681 13.66 -11.55 15.55
C THR A 681 13.39 -13.02 15.31
N GLY A 682 14.11 -13.91 15.98
CA GLY A 682 13.80 -15.34 15.93
C GLY A 682 12.41 -15.68 16.48
N TRP A 683 11.65 -14.75 17.05
CA TRP A 683 10.35 -14.97 17.69
C TRP A 683 9.19 -14.30 17.00
N TYR A 684 9.31 -13.03 16.69
CA TYR A 684 8.25 -12.20 16.15
C TYR A 684 8.74 -11.34 14.97
N SER A 685 7.87 -11.01 14.08
CA SER A 685 8.01 -9.82 13.24
C SER A 685 7.17 -8.70 13.83
N ALA A 686 7.63 -7.48 13.63
CA ALA A 686 6.92 -6.30 14.10
C ALA A 686 7.19 -5.10 13.19
N SER A 687 6.25 -4.20 13.15
CA SER A 687 6.36 -2.95 12.41
C SER A 687 5.95 -1.77 13.27
N VAL A 688 6.52 -0.61 12.98
CA VAL A 688 6.14 0.66 13.61
C VAL A 688 6.17 1.80 12.60
N TRP A 689 5.15 2.64 12.66
CA TRP A 689 5.03 3.88 11.92
C TRP A 689 5.00 5.07 12.89
N ILE A 690 5.60 6.19 12.47
CA ILE A 690 5.48 7.48 13.13
C ILE A 690 5.22 8.53 12.05
N GLY A 691 4.22 9.36 12.23
CA GLY A 691 3.88 10.41 11.27
C GLY A 691 2.74 11.30 11.77
N HIS A 692 2.27 12.17 10.88
CA HIS A 692 1.15 13.06 11.15
C HIS A 692 -0.12 12.56 10.45
N ASP A 693 -1.26 12.56 11.13
CA ASP A 693 -2.54 12.06 10.61
C ASP A 693 -2.97 12.72 9.30
N ASN A 694 -2.63 13.99 9.11
CA ASN A 694 -2.90 14.72 7.88
C ASN A 694 -1.65 14.89 6.99
N TYR A 695 -0.76 13.89 7.00
CA TYR A 695 0.42 13.80 6.15
C TYR A 695 1.33 15.05 6.15
N LYS A 696 1.44 15.73 7.30
CA LYS A 696 2.33 16.87 7.49
C LYS A 696 3.78 16.42 7.73
N ALA A 697 4.72 17.29 7.39
CA ALA A 697 6.13 16.93 7.44
C ALA A 697 6.67 16.94 8.87
N LEU A 698 7.39 15.89 9.21
CA LEU A 698 8.26 15.83 10.39
C LEU A 698 9.54 16.64 10.13
N SER A 699 10.33 16.84 11.16
CA SER A 699 11.68 17.43 11.06
C SER A 699 12.48 16.73 9.97
N SER A 700 13.28 17.47 9.20
CA SER A 700 14.16 16.91 8.15
C SER A 700 15.18 15.89 8.68
N LYS A 701 15.40 15.85 9.99
CA LYS A 701 16.25 14.85 10.67
C LYS A 701 15.50 13.54 10.97
N ALA A 702 14.16 13.52 10.87
CA ALA A 702 13.38 12.33 11.08
C ALA A 702 13.58 11.33 9.95
N THR A 703 14.07 10.15 10.30
CA THR A 703 14.26 9.02 9.38
C THR A 703 13.78 7.73 10.05
N GLY A 704 13.48 6.71 9.27
CA GLY A 704 13.19 5.39 9.83
C GLY A 704 14.27 4.89 10.77
N GLY A 705 15.56 5.15 10.45
CA GLY A 705 16.69 4.77 11.29
C GLY A 705 16.84 5.57 12.58
N ASN A 706 16.46 6.84 12.59
CA ASN A 706 16.63 7.71 13.76
C ASN A 706 15.41 7.77 14.68
N SER A 707 14.21 7.49 14.15
CA SER A 707 12.97 7.69 14.89
C SER A 707 12.17 6.39 15.06
N ALA A 708 11.92 5.64 13.98
CA ALA A 708 11.10 4.42 14.04
C ALA A 708 11.90 3.21 14.58
N ALA A 709 13.14 3.02 14.13
CA ALA A 709 13.97 1.90 14.55
C ALA A 709 14.25 1.87 16.07
N PRO A 710 14.59 2.99 16.75
CA PRO A 710 14.79 2.97 18.19
C PRO A 710 13.49 2.74 18.98
N LEU A 711 12.33 3.22 18.50
CA LEU A 711 11.04 2.93 19.12
C LEU A 711 10.70 1.44 19.00
N TRP A 712 10.88 0.86 17.81
CA TRP A 712 10.74 -0.58 17.57
C TRP A 712 11.66 -1.39 18.50
N GLN A 713 12.93 -1.01 18.56
CA GLN A 713 13.92 -1.67 19.42
C GLN A 713 13.47 -1.67 20.88
N SER A 714 12.96 -0.52 21.37
CA SER A 714 12.54 -0.36 22.76
C SER A 714 11.41 -1.31 23.15
N PHE A 715 10.33 -1.39 22.36
CA PHE A 715 9.25 -2.30 22.72
C PHE A 715 9.62 -3.76 22.49
N MET A 716 10.36 -4.09 21.42
CA MET A 716 10.78 -5.47 21.17
C MET A 716 11.75 -5.98 22.25
N GLU A 717 12.70 -5.17 22.71
CA GLU A 717 13.59 -5.56 23.80
C GLU A 717 12.81 -5.84 25.09
N LYS A 718 11.83 -5.00 25.42
CA LYS A 718 10.95 -5.19 26.58
C LYS A 718 10.13 -6.47 26.45
N ILE A 719 9.58 -6.75 25.26
CA ILE A 719 8.83 -7.99 24.99
C ILE A 719 9.71 -9.21 25.22
N HIS A 720 10.92 -9.23 24.63
CA HIS A 720 11.83 -10.38 24.77
C HIS A 720 12.24 -10.59 26.23
N LYS A 721 12.45 -9.51 26.98
CA LYS A 721 12.76 -9.57 28.39
C LYS A 721 11.57 -10.07 29.22
N ALA A 722 10.38 -9.54 29.01
CA ALA A 722 9.17 -9.93 29.76
C ALA A 722 8.80 -11.41 29.53
N LYS A 723 8.86 -11.84 28.27
CA LYS A 723 8.59 -13.23 27.88
C LYS A 723 9.77 -14.18 28.12
N ASN A 724 10.89 -13.69 28.67
CA ASN A 724 12.11 -14.46 28.92
C ASN A 724 12.60 -15.25 27.68
N LEU A 725 12.61 -14.61 26.52
CA LEU A 725 12.92 -15.23 25.23
C LEU A 725 14.44 -15.28 24.97
N SER A 726 14.99 -16.47 24.81
CA SER A 726 16.40 -16.67 24.46
C SER A 726 16.68 -16.25 23.01
N SER A 727 17.94 -15.89 22.72
CA SER A 727 18.37 -15.63 21.34
C SER A 727 18.27 -16.89 20.49
N ARG A 728 17.72 -16.74 19.30
CA ARG A 728 17.74 -17.78 18.26
C ARG A 728 17.78 -17.15 16.87
N GLU A 729 18.21 -17.93 15.89
CA GLU A 729 18.17 -17.50 14.48
C GLU A 729 16.73 -17.29 14.01
N ILE A 730 16.55 -16.34 13.07
CA ILE A 730 15.25 -16.04 12.47
C ILE A 730 14.81 -17.20 11.59
N ILE A 731 15.74 -17.70 10.78
CA ILE A 731 15.56 -18.91 9.98
C ILE A 731 16.59 -19.93 10.46
N ASP A 732 16.13 -21.08 10.92
CA ASP A 732 16.98 -22.17 11.41
C ASP A 732 17.76 -22.82 10.25
N GLY A 733 18.90 -23.42 10.55
CA GLY A 733 19.72 -24.14 9.58
C GLY A 733 20.95 -23.34 9.13
N THR A 734 21.74 -23.98 8.27
CA THR A 734 22.96 -23.43 7.68
C THR A 734 22.70 -23.04 6.20
N PRO A 735 23.56 -22.23 5.58
CA PRO A 735 23.41 -21.92 4.14
C PRO A 735 23.32 -23.17 3.26
N ALA A 736 24.05 -24.24 3.60
CA ALA A 736 24.04 -25.50 2.83
C ALA A 736 22.66 -26.19 2.85
N ASP A 737 21.92 -26.09 3.96
CA ASP A 737 20.58 -26.68 4.08
C ASP A 737 19.57 -26.03 3.09
N TYR A 738 19.90 -24.84 2.58
CA TYR A 738 19.12 -24.09 1.60
C TYR A 738 19.72 -24.13 0.19
N GLY A 739 20.70 -25.01 -0.07
CA GLY A 739 21.39 -25.12 -1.36
C GLY A 739 22.21 -23.86 -1.71
N LEU A 740 22.74 -23.20 -0.69
CA LEU A 740 23.52 -21.97 -0.87
C LEU A 740 25.02 -22.27 -0.82
N VAL A 741 25.75 -21.75 -1.81
CA VAL A 741 27.21 -21.89 -1.95
C VAL A 741 27.86 -20.51 -1.97
N ARG A 742 29.08 -20.41 -1.45
CA ARG A 742 29.84 -19.15 -1.53
C ARG A 742 30.61 -19.09 -2.84
N VAL A 743 30.43 -18.05 -3.60
CA VAL A 743 31.07 -17.82 -4.90
C VAL A 743 31.70 -16.44 -4.94
N THR A 744 32.89 -16.36 -5.52
CA THR A 744 33.57 -15.08 -5.78
C THR A 744 33.26 -14.62 -7.20
N THR A 745 32.60 -13.48 -7.29
CA THR A 745 32.20 -12.86 -8.55
C THR A 745 32.90 -11.51 -8.74
N CYS A 746 32.91 -11.04 -9.96
CA CYS A 746 33.39 -9.70 -10.29
C CYS A 746 32.47 -8.63 -9.70
N GLY A 747 33.01 -7.67 -8.97
CA GLY A 747 32.31 -6.54 -8.36
C GLY A 747 31.78 -5.49 -9.35
N VAL A 748 31.99 -5.68 -10.64
CA VAL A 748 31.50 -4.80 -11.72
C VAL A 748 30.46 -5.52 -12.58
N SER A 749 30.74 -6.75 -13.03
CA SER A 749 29.84 -7.48 -13.92
C SER A 749 28.89 -8.47 -13.23
N GLY A 750 29.20 -8.90 -11.99
CA GLY A 750 28.48 -9.97 -11.31
C GLY A 750 28.80 -11.38 -11.82
N GLN A 751 29.60 -11.53 -12.88
CA GLN A 751 30.04 -12.83 -13.42
C GLN A 751 31.21 -13.42 -12.60
N LEU A 752 31.61 -14.67 -12.85
CA LEU A 752 32.78 -15.28 -12.18
C LEU A 752 34.02 -14.40 -12.34
N ALA A 753 34.77 -14.19 -11.27
CA ALA A 753 35.94 -13.33 -11.29
C ALA A 753 37.07 -13.96 -12.11
N THR A 754 37.83 -13.10 -12.79
CA THR A 754 39.09 -13.41 -13.49
C THR A 754 40.27 -12.66 -12.82
N ASP A 755 41.50 -12.98 -13.18
CA ASP A 755 42.70 -12.28 -12.67
C ASP A 755 42.60 -10.77 -12.94
N ALA A 756 42.03 -10.35 -14.06
CA ALA A 756 41.80 -8.94 -14.38
C ALA A 756 40.85 -8.26 -13.35
N CYS A 757 39.89 -8.98 -12.76
CA CYS A 757 39.01 -8.43 -11.74
C CYS A 757 39.74 -8.21 -10.40
N TYR A 758 40.71 -9.06 -10.06
CA TYR A 758 41.52 -8.91 -8.84
C TYR A 758 42.55 -7.80 -8.94
N ASN A 759 42.94 -7.46 -10.17
CA ASN A 759 43.97 -6.47 -10.47
C ASN A 759 43.43 -5.20 -11.12
N ASP A 760 42.17 -4.85 -10.89
CA ASP A 760 41.52 -3.67 -11.48
C ASP A 760 42.28 -2.38 -11.14
N VAL A 761 42.51 -1.53 -12.14
CA VAL A 761 43.27 -0.28 -12.01
C VAL A 761 42.56 0.73 -11.10
N ASN A 762 41.24 0.70 -10.99
CA ASN A 762 40.44 1.57 -10.12
C ASN A 762 40.21 0.98 -8.72
N GLY A 763 40.81 -0.19 -8.42
CA GLY A 763 40.72 -0.85 -7.13
C GLY A 763 39.35 -1.50 -6.84
N TYR A 764 38.58 -1.80 -7.85
CA TYR A 764 37.34 -2.58 -7.68
C TYR A 764 37.71 -3.99 -7.24
N LYS A 765 37.05 -4.41 -6.16
CA LYS A 765 37.33 -5.72 -5.57
C LYS A 765 36.32 -6.73 -6.06
N THR A 766 36.72 -7.98 -6.12
CA THR A 766 35.80 -9.09 -6.26
C THR A 766 34.91 -9.19 -5.01
N ILE A 767 33.72 -9.77 -5.19
CA ILE A 767 32.73 -9.97 -4.14
C ILE A 767 32.56 -11.46 -3.91
N THR A 768 32.69 -11.90 -2.65
CA THR A 768 32.39 -13.26 -2.24
C THR A 768 31.13 -13.26 -1.38
N ASP A 769 30.06 -13.87 -1.88
CA ASP A 769 28.78 -13.94 -1.18
C ASP A 769 28.04 -15.25 -1.55
N TYR A 770 26.86 -15.45 -0.96
CA TYR A 770 26.05 -16.63 -1.19
C TYR A 770 25.25 -16.56 -2.49
N TRP A 771 25.24 -17.68 -3.19
CA TRP A 771 24.42 -17.94 -4.36
C TRP A 771 23.60 -19.23 -4.13
N TYR A 772 22.40 -19.28 -4.66
CA TYR A 772 21.72 -20.56 -4.83
C TYR A 772 22.49 -21.38 -5.89
N GLU A 773 22.80 -22.63 -5.60
CA GLU A 773 23.66 -23.46 -6.43
C GLU A 773 23.22 -23.49 -7.91
N GLY A 774 21.91 -23.58 -8.15
CA GLY A 774 21.32 -23.53 -9.51
C GLY A 774 21.35 -22.17 -10.22
N SER A 775 21.77 -21.07 -9.53
CA SER A 775 21.84 -19.71 -10.09
C SER A 775 23.25 -19.15 -10.12
N VAL A 776 24.26 -19.93 -9.77
CA VAL A 776 25.67 -19.53 -9.86
C VAL A 776 26.01 -19.12 -11.31
N PRO A 777 26.63 -17.95 -11.53
CA PRO A 777 27.08 -17.58 -12.87
C PRO A 777 28.00 -18.63 -13.48
N THR A 778 27.75 -19.01 -14.72
CA THR A 778 28.56 -20.00 -15.47
C THR A 778 29.62 -19.35 -16.36
N SER A 779 29.50 -18.04 -16.61
CA SER A 779 30.42 -17.28 -17.46
C SER A 779 31.40 -16.46 -16.60
N TYR A 780 32.61 -16.38 -17.06
CA TYR A 780 33.61 -15.47 -16.49
C TYR A 780 33.38 -14.02 -16.90
N CYS A 781 33.92 -13.09 -16.12
CA CYS A 781 33.78 -11.66 -16.35
C CYS A 781 34.17 -11.25 -17.76
N SER A 782 33.20 -10.69 -18.50
CA SER A 782 33.38 -10.19 -19.85
C SER A 782 33.79 -8.70 -19.88
N MET A 783 33.61 -7.99 -18.78
CA MET A 783 33.86 -6.54 -18.68
C MET A 783 35.34 -6.21 -18.39
N HIS A 784 36.05 -7.00 -17.58
CA HIS A 784 37.44 -6.77 -17.30
C HIS A 784 38.33 -7.37 -18.38
N LYS A 785 39.29 -6.58 -18.83
CA LYS A 785 40.36 -6.99 -19.74
C LYS A 785 41.71 -6.76 -19.08
N SER A 786 42.60 -7.76 -19.19
CA SER A 786 43.97 -7.64 -18.74
C SER A 786 44.78 -6.88 -19.77
N VAL A 787 45.42 -5.80 -19.34
CA VAL A 787 46.25 -4.93 -20.20
C VAL A 787 47.52 -4.51 -19.47
N SER A 788 48.55 -4.14 -20.22
CA SER A 788 49.73 -3.51 -19.69
C SER A 788 49.49 -2.02 -19.52
N ILE A 789 49.63 -1.51 -18.29
CA ILE A 789 49.44 -0.10 -17.92
C ILE A 789 50.82 0.49 -17.56
N CYS A 790 51.13 1.66 -18.06
CA CYS A 790 52.23 2.48 -17.59
C CYS A 790 51.81 3.12 -16.24
N THR A 791 52.54 2.81 -15.19
CA THR A 791 52.24 3.28 -13.82
C THR A 791 52.48 4.78 -13.63
N GLU A 792 53.22 5.42 -14.53
CA GLU A 792 53.54 6.87 -14.50
C GLU A 792 52.40 7.69 -15.15
N SER A 793 51.85 7.22 -16.27
CA SER A 793 50.72 7.87 -16.95
C SER A 793 49.32 7.34 -16.54
N ASN A 794 49.26 6.14 -15.96
CA ASN A 794 48.04 5.37 -15.73
C ASN A 794 47.24 5.05 -17.01
N LEU A 795 47.91 5.09 -18.18
CA LEU A 795 47.34 4.72 -19.48
C LEU A 795 48.00 3.43 -20.02
N LEU A 796 47.53 2.96 -21.17
CA LEU A 796 48.08 1.75 -21.80
C LEU A 796 49.57 1.92 -22.08
N ALA A 797 50.39 0.96 -21.66
CA ALA A 797 51.82 0.98 -21.89
C ALA A 797 52.13 0.81 -23.40
N THR A 798 53.10 1.55 -23.87
CA THR A 798 53.73 1.41 -25.20
C THR A 798 54.96 0.52 -25.11
N GLU A 799 55.54 0.14 -26.22
CA GLU A 799 56.84 -0.54 -26.32
C GLU A 799 58.00 0.30 -25.78
N TYR A 800 57.79 1.63 -25.66
CA TYR A 800 58.76 2.59 -25.13
C TYR A 800 58.70 2.77 -23.62
N CYS A 801 57.66 2.23 -22.94
CA CYS A 801 57.56 2.32 -21.49
C CYS A 801 58.64 1.45 -20.83
N PRO A 802 59.43 2.00 -19.89
CA PRO A 802 60.39 1.22 -19.14
C PRO A 802 59.74 0.06 -18.40
N SER A 803 60.39 -1.09 -18.37
CA SER A 803 59.84 -2.31 -17.76
C SER A 803 59.46 -2.13 -16.29
N TYR A 804 60.13 -1.26 -15.56
CA TYR A 804 59.81 -0.94 -14.16
C TYR A 804 58.54 -0.11 -14.01
N SER A 805 58.13 0.61 -15.05
CA SER A 805 56.92 1.41 -15.11
C SER A 805 55.74 0.67 -15.73
N VAL A 806 55.88 -0.57 -16.14
CA VAL A 806 54.81 -1.39 -16.75
C VAL A 806 54.25 -2.38 -15.74
N SER A 807 52.93 -2.36 -15.54
CA SER A 807 52.23 -3.29 -14.68
C SER A 807 51.02 -3.87 -15.40
N THR A 808 50.78 -5.17 -15.25
CA THR A 808 49.57 -5.81 -15.75
C THR A 808 48.42 -5.46 -14.82
N LYS A 809 47.40 -4.80 -15.38
CA LYS A 809 46.18 -4.37 -14.67
C LYS A 809 44.95 -4.82 -15.41
N GLY A 810 43.84 -4.91 -14.66
CA GLY A 810 42.49 -5.06 -15.21
C GLY A 810 41.88 -3.69 -15.53
N ILE A 811 41.32 -3.52 -16.69
CA ILE A 811 40.53 -2.34 -17.04
C ILE A 811 39.11 -2.75 -17.36
N VAL A 812 38.13 -1.90 -17.02
CA VAL A 812 36.72 -2.12 -17.37
C VAL A 812 36.46 -1.62 -18.78
N LEU A 813 35.84 -2.48 -19.62
CA LEU A 813 35.29 -2.12 -20.91
C LEU A 813 33.82 -2.55 -20.94
N ILE A 814 32.90 -1.67 -21.27
CA ILE A 814 31.49 -1.99 -21.37
C ILE A 814 31.23 -2.70 -22.70
N PRO A 815 30.86 -3.98 -22.70
CA PRO A 815 30.66 -4.73 -23.95
C PRO A 815 29.38 -4.28 -24.67
N ARG A 816 29.34 -4.43 -25.98
CA ARG A 816 28.15 -4.21 -26.79
C ARG A 816 26.99 -5.13 -26.29
N GLY A 817 25.79 -4.55 -26.13
CA GLY A 817 24.63 -5.25 -25.56
C GLY A 817 24.52 -5.15 -24.04
N HIS A 818 25.48 -4.57 -23.35
CA HIS A 818 25.32 -4.23 -21.95
C HIS A 818 24.37 -3.01 -21.81
N PRO A 819 23.49 -2.94 -20.80
CA PRO A 819 22.53 -1.83 -20.63
C PRO A 819 23.15 -0.42 -20.60
N LEU A 820 24.37 -0.29 -20.08
CA LEU A 820 25.10 0.98 -20.07
C LEU A 820 25.72 1.33 -21.42
N TYR A 821 25.81 0.42 -22.39
CA TYR A 821 26.51 0.65 -23.66
C TYR A 821 25.91 1.80 -24.47
N ASP A 822 24.57 1.81 -24.56
CA ASP A 822 23.82 2.83 -25.30
C ASP A 822 23.85 4.20 -24.60
N SER A 823 24.13 4.21 -23.30
CA SER A 823 24.25 5.43 -22.50
C SER A 823 25.65 6.09 -22.61
N ILE A 824 26.65 5.43 -23.26
CA ILE A 824 28.02 5.94 -23.32
C ILE A 824 28.08 7.31 -24.02
N ASP A 825 27.34 7.49 -25.13
CA ASP A 825 27.42 8.73 -25.92
C ASP A 825 26.88 9.96 -25.17
N SER A 826 25.84 9.77 -24.35
CA SER A 826 25.21 10.87 -23.61
C SER A 826 25.73 11.04 -22.17
N TYR A 827 26.18 9.95 -21.53
CA TYR A 827 26.58 9.91 -20.13
C TYR A 827 28.03 9.41 -19.92
N GLY A 828 28.88 9.45 -20.97
CA GLY A 828 30.24 8.90 -20.92
C GLY A 828 31.10 9.48 -19.81
N SER A 829 31.04 10.79 -19.53
CA SER A 829 31.76 11.41 -18.41
C SER A 829 31.33 10.85 -17.06
N THR A 830 30.03 10.67 -16.86
CA THR A 830 29.45 10.03 -15.64
C THR A 830 29.92 8.57 -15.54
N ILE A 831 29.85 7.82 -16.61
CA ILE A 831 30.27 6.41 -16.64
C ILE A 831 31.76 6.28 -16.32
N ARG A 832 32.66 7.13 -16.90
CA ARG A 832 34.09 7.15 -16.56
C ARG A 832 34.35 7.45 -15.10
N GLN A 833 33.58 8.39 -14.52
CA GLN A 833 33.74 8.73 -13.09
C GLN A 833 33.56 7.51 -12.18
N TYR A 834 32.68 6.56 -12.52
CA TYR A 834 32.33 5.41 -11.67
C TYR A 834 32.97 4.09 -12.10
N LEU A 835 33.26 3.91 -13.37
CA LEU A 835 33.79 2.66 -13.94
C LEU A 835 35.23 2.77 -14.46
N GLY A 836 35.82 3.99 -14.43
CA GLY A 836 37.16 4.26 -14.89
C GLY A 836 37.26 4.72 -16.34
N GLU A 837 38.39 5.28 -16.70
CA GLU A 837 38.62 5.98 -17.97
C GLU A 837 38.36 5.10 -19.20
N PHE A 838 38.71 3.83 -19.12
CA PHE A 838 38.55 2.89 -20.24
C PHE A 838 37.16 2.40 -20.48
N ALA A 839 36.21 2.59 -19.50
CA ALA A 839 34.87 1.98 -19.53
C ALA A 839 34.01 2.42 -20.74
N THR A 840 34.32 3.59 -21.31
CA THR A 840 33.55 4.18 -22.43
C THR A 840 34.15 3.94 -23.81
N LEU A 841 35.24 3.18 -23.87
CA LEU A 841 35.89 2.89 -25.14
C LEU A 841 35.05 1.91 -25.97
N LYS A 842 34.68 2.30 -27.20
CA LYS A 842 33.82 1.52 -28.09
C LYS A 842 34.57 0.83 -29.22
N SER A 843 35.78 1.32 -29.55
CA SER A 843 36.57 0.87 -30.71
C SER A 843 38.07 0.75 -30.38
N THR A 844 38.82 0.06 -31.27
CA THR A 844 40.26 -0.02 -31.20
C THR A 844 40.94 1.33 -31.43
N SER A 845 40.31 2.24 -32.17
CA SER A 845 40.79 3.61 -32.34
C SER A 845 40.69 4.43 -31.04
N ASP A 846 39.62 4.20 -30.26
CA ASP A 846 39.46 4.85 -28.96
C ASP A 846 40.52 4.34 -27.97
N ILE A 847 40.85 3.04 -28.01
CA ILE A 847 41.93 2.45 -27.19
C ILE A 847 43.27 3.10 -27.56
N ALA A 848 43.56 3.30 -28.85
CA ALA A 848 44.81 3.92 -29.31
C ALA A 848 44.98 5.36 -28.80
N SER A 849 43.90 6.07 -28.49
CA SER A 849 44.01 7.42 -27.90
C SER A 849 44.35 7.41 -26.38
N HIS A 850 44.31 6.23 -25.74
CA HIS A 850 44.56 6.05 -24.31
C HIS A 850 45.94 5.37 -24.04
N ILE A 851 46.87 5.51 -24.96
CA ILE A 851 48.25 5.05 -24.76
C ILE A 851 49.06 6.05 -23.95
N CYS A 852 50.13 5.58 -23.34
CA CYS A 852 51.08 6.40 -22.57
C CYS A 852 51.63 7.53 -23.43
N PRO A 853 51.39 8.79 -23.08
CA PRO A 853 51.96 9.92 -23.79
C PRO A 853 53.35 10.33 -23.26
N ILE A 854 53.79 9.72 -22.16
CA ILE A 854 55.05 10.07 -21.47
C ILE A 854 56.23 9.39 -22.17
N HIS A 855 56.05 8.16 -22.62
CA HIS A 855 57.05 7.33 -23.19
C HIS A 855 56.74 7.07 -24.66
N ASP A 856 57.25 7.86 -25.56
CA ASP A 856 57.25 7.67 -27.00
C ASP A 856 58.68 7.47 -27.51
N ALA A 857 58.84 7.17 -28.79
CA ALA A 857 60.13 6.96 -29.42
C ALA A 857 61.06 8.17 -29.26
N TYR A 858 60.49 9.39 -29.32
CA TYR A 858 61.31 10.63 -29.20
C TYR A 858 61.75 10.84 -27.76
N THR A 859 60.86 10.65 -26.77
CA THR A 859 61.19 10.83 -25.35
C THR A 859 62.23 9.81 -24.88
N VAL A 860 62.15 8.56 -25.33
CA VAL A 860 63.13 7.52 -25.03
C VAL A 860 64.45 7.83 -25.67
N GLN A 861 64.49 8.28 -26.94
CA GLN A 861 65.71 8.69 -27.60
C GLN A 861 66.40 9.89 -26.90
N GLN A 862 65.58 10.90 -26.54
CA GLN A 862 66.09 12.05 -25.79
C GLN A 862 66.69 11.65 -24.42
N SER A 863 65.97 10.74 -23.67
CA SER A 863 66.52 10.24 -22.40
C SER A 863 67.82 9.45 -22.60
N GLN A 864 67.98 8.66 -23.68
CA GLN A 864 69.18 7.95 -24.01
C GLN A 864 70.34 8.92 -24.38
N ASP A 865 69.92 9.95 -25.14
CA ASP A 865 70.87 11.00 -25.52
C ASP A 865 71.42 11.80 -24.31
N ASP A 866 70.47 12.12 -23.35
CA ASP A 866 70.85 12.79 -22.09
C ASP A 866 71.75 11.91 -21.21
N LEU A 867 71.43 10.61 -21.11
CA LEU A 867 72.22 9.63 -20.36
C LEU A 867 73.66 9.49 -21.02
N THR A 868 73.69 9.45 -22.35
CA THR A 868 74.91 9.39 -23.14
C THR A 868 75.76 10.67 -22.89
N ALA A 869 75.08 11.82 -22.85
CA ALA A 869 75.73 13.10 -22.56
C ALA A 869 76.35 13.11 -21.15
N ILE A 870 75.61 12.58 -20.10
CA ILE A 870 76.14 12.45 -18.74
C ILE A 870 77.45 11.59 -18.72
N VAL A 871 77.40 10.44 -19.39
CA VAL A 871 78.54 9.52 -19.48
C VAL A 871 79.76 10.20 -20.20
N ASN A 872 79.49 10.86 -21.31
CA ASN A 872 80.52 11.56 -22.11
C ASN A 872 81.09 12.73 -21.32
N ASP A 873 80.27 13.54 -20.60
CA ASP A 873 80.72 14.63 -19.75
C ASP A 873 81.66 14.11 -18.64
N ALA A 874 81.23 13.07 -17.95
CA ALA A 874 82.02 12.43 -16.89
C ALA A 874 83.31 11.83 -17.39
N TYR A 875 83.24 11.17 -18.54
CA TYR A 875 84.46 10.63 -19.22
C TYR A 875 85.46 11.73 -19.62
N ASN A 876 84.98 12.76 -20.34
CA ASN A 876 85.78 13.87 -20.81
C ASN A 876 86.39 14.67 -19.66
N LEU A 877 85.59 14.90 -18.57
CA LEU A 877 85.99 15.53 -17.35
C LEU A 877 87.17 14.75 -16.71
N THR A 878 87.05 13.43 -16.69
CA THR A 878 88.12 12.56 -16.17
C THR A 878 89.38 12.65 -16.96
N LEU A 879 89.34 12.64 -18.29
CA LEU A 879 90.48 12.83 -19.16
C LEU A 879 91.11 14.19 -18.98
N THR A 880 90.33 15.24 -18.90
CA THR A 880 90.77 16.61 -18.64
C THR A 880 91.49 16.72 -17.30
N ALA A 881 90.84 16.08 -16.24
CA ALA A 881 91.48 16.07 -14.93
C ALA A 881 92.87 15.41 -14.90
N TYR A 882 93.06 14.30 -15.62
CA TYR A 882 94.32 13.65 -15.72
C TYR A 882 95.36 14.54 -16.42
N GLN A 883 94.97 15.20 -17.49
CA GLN A 883 95.81 16.10 -18.23
C GLN A 883 96.31 17.31 -17.38
N LEU A 884 95.33 17.95 -16.70
CA LEU A 884 95.59 19.09 -15.85
C LEU A 884 96.49 18.75 -14.66
N VAL A 885 96.20 17.64 -13.99
CA VAL A 885 97.07 17.17 -12.89
C VAL A 885 98.44 16.76 -13.34
N GLY A 886 98.55 16.18 -14.55
CA GLY A 886 99.86 15.80 -15.12
C GLY A 886 100.71 16.98 -15.62
N SER A 887 100.10 18.03 -16.13
CA SER A 887 100.75 19.20 -16.70
C SER A 887 101.08 20.31 -15.69
N THR A 888 100.58 20.19 -14.41
CA THR A 888 100.80 21.22 -13.38
C THR A 888 101.68 20.68 -12.25
N PRO A 889 103.03 20.96 -12.31
CA PRO A 889 104.04 20.39 -11.38
C PRO A 889 103.84 20.87 -9.91
N ASN A 890 103.29 22.05 -9.68
CA ASN A 890 103.23 22.71 -8.37
C ASN A 890 101.96 22.50 -7.56
N ILE A 891 101.10 21.48 -7.84
CA ILE A 891 100.00 21.14 -7.04
C ILE A 891 100.47 20.43 -5.77
N SER A 892 99.83 20.78 -4.60
CA SER A 892 100.17 20.12 -3.35
C SER A 892 99.90 18.62 -3.42
N ASN A 893 100.72 17.80 -2.71
CA ASN A 893 100.50 16.35 -2.66
C ASN A 893 99.06 15.97 -2.15
N ASP A 894 98.58 16.74 -1.20
CA ASP A 894 97.24 16.51 -0.67
C ASP A 894 96.15 16.86 -1.72
N THR A 895 96.29 17.99 -2.41
CA THR A 895 95.32 18.35 -3.51
C THR A 895 95.36 17.32 -4.63
N ARG A 896 96.56 16.87 -5.00
CA ARG A 896 96.67 15.80 -5.98
C ARG A 896 95.98 14.50 -5.58
N ARG A 897 96.17 14.15 -4.31
CA ARG A 897 95.46 12.93 -3.75
C ARG A 897 93.95 13.04 -3.74
N GLN A 898 93.41 14.20 -3.36
CA GLN A 898 91.94 14.44 -3.38
C GLN A 898 91.39 14.37 -4.79
N ILE A 899 92.04 15.01 -5.79
CA ILE A 899 91.62 14.95 -7.17
C ILE A 899 91.70 13.51 -7.72
N ASN A 900 92.74 12.78 -7.45
CA ASN A 900 92.94 11.41 -7.92
C ASN A 900 91.84 10.49 -7.25
N THR A 901 91.49 10.74 -6.00
CA THR A 901 90.41 10.03 -5.36
C THR A 901 89.02 10.31 -6.05
N ALA A 902 88.76 11.57 -6.38
CA ALA A 902 87.60 11.97 -7.15
C ALA A 902 87.57 11.37 -8.56
N ILE A 903 88.72 11.36 -9.26
CA ILE A 903 88.85 10.68 -10.55
C ILE A 903 88.46 9.17 -10.41
N SER A 904 89.05 8.50 -9.42
CA SER A 904 88.83 7.08 -9.21
C SER A 904 87.31 6.77 -8.90
N ALA A 905 86.65 7.66 -8.18
CA ALA A 905 85.21 7.53 -7.92
C ALA A 905 84.37 7.62 -9.22
N VAL A 906 84.68 8.58 -10.10
CA VAL A 906 84.03 8.70 -11.40
C VAL A 906 84.31 7.47 -12.28
N GLN A 907 85.53 6.99 -12.33
CA GLN A 907 85.93 5.82 -13.10
C GLN A 907 85.24 4.54 -12.61
N ALA A 908 85.07 4.36 -11.30
CA ALA A 908 84.40 3.22 -10.74
C ALA A 908 82.98 3.21 -11.18
N LEU A 909 82.30 4.36 -11.20
CA LEU A 909 80.90 4.47 -11.63
C LEU A 909 80.77 4.31 -13.15
N LEU A 910 81.71 4.82 -13.95
CA LEU A 910 81.72 4.59 -15.41
C LEU A 910 81.95 3.12 -15.77
N SER A 911 82.56 2.33 -14.91
CA SER A 911 82.79 0.89 -15.11
C SER A 911 81.74 0.02 -14.50
N ALA A 912 80.78 0.58 -13.76
CA ALA A 912 79.76 -0.14 -13.09
C ALA A 912 78.61 -0.60 -14.09
N SER A 913 78.09 -1.79 -13.91
CA SER A 913 76.96 -2.30 -14.72
C SER A 913 75.92 -2.88 -13.80
N PRO A 914 74.68 -2.30 -13.73
CA PRO A 914 74.22 -1.09 -14.45
C PRO A 914 74.88 0.20 -13.93
N THR A 915 74.97 1.23 -14.78
CA THR A 915 75.51 2.52 -14.41
C THR A 915 74.49 3.29 -13.54
N ASP A 916 74.93 3.74 -12.38
CA ASP A 916 74.19 4.72 -11.60
C ASP A 916 74.47 6.15 -12.11
N TYR A 917 73.66 6.64 -13.01
CA TYR A 917 73.77 7.94 -13.65
C TYR A 917 73.70 9.10 -12.65
N THR A 918 72.85 9.01 -11.58
CA THR A 918 72.82 10.05 -10.56
C THR A 918 74.06 10.10 -9.72
N ALA A 919 74.62 8.96 -9.33
CA ALA A 919 75.83 8.85 -8.61
C ALA A 919 77.04 9.34 -9.50
N LEU A 920 77.01 8.98 -10.82
CA LEU A 920 78.03 9.43 -11.78
C LEU A 920 77.97 10.93 -11.95
N GLN A 921 76.84 11.56 -12.06
CA GLN A 921 76.72 13.02 -12.20
C GLN A 921 77.23 13.75 -10.94
N ASN A 922 76.81 13.22 -9.76
CA ASN A 922 77.31 13.75 -8.48
C ASN A 922 78.83 13.60 -8.33
N ALA A 923 79.43 12.48 -8.72
CA ALA A 923 80.84 12.24 -8.68
C ALA A 923 81.55 13.14 -9.66
N ALA A 924 81.07 13.36 -10.87
CA ALA A 924 81.57 14.31 -11.85
C ALA A 924 81.55 15.76 -11.34
N ALA A 925 80.44 16.15 -10.71
CA ALA A 925 80.25 17.46 -10.07
C ALA A 925 81.27 17.66 -8.94
N ASN A 926 81.49 16.63 -8.10
CA ASN A 926 82.61 16.68 -7.08
C ASN A 926 83.98 16.80 -7.70
N LEU A 927 84.27 16.03 -8.75
CA LEU A 927 85.56 16.16 -9.46
C LEU A 927 85.78 17.56 -10.02
N ARG A 928 84.76 18.15 -10.64
CA ARG A 928 84.79 19.52 -11.17
C ARG A 928 85.09 20.54 -10.05
N SER A 929 84.39 20.39 -8.91
CA SER A 929 84.54 21.20 -7.71
C SER A 929 86.06 21.14 -7.18
N GLN A 930 86.62 19.93 -7.13
CA GLN A 930 87.98 19.73 -6.71
C GLN A 930 89.00 20.39 -7.68
N LEU A 931 88.74 20.28 -8.96
CA LEU A 931 89.63 20.96 -9.98
C LEU A 931 89.51 22.47 -9.88
N GLN A 932 88.35 23.02 -9.65
CA GLN A 932 88.11 24.45 -9.45
C GLN A 932 88.81 24.94 -8.16
N ALA A 933 88.70 24.23 -7.07
CA ALA A 933 89.37 24.56 -5.79
C ALA A 933 90.92 24.53 -5.93
N ALA A 934 91.42 23.70 -6.80
CA ALA A 934 92.79 23.60 -7.11
C ALA A 934 93.32 24.70 -8.12
N GLY A 935 92.38 25.54 -8.66
CA GLY A 935 92.74 26.55 -9.71
C GLY A 935 93.17 25.94 -11.05
N LEU A 936 92.71 24.70 -11.31
CA LEU A 936 93.03 23.98 -12.55
C LEU A 936 91.99 24.12 -13.62
N MET A 937 90.68 24.54 -13.20
CA MET A 937 89.58 24.71 -14.12
C MET A 937 88.81 25.99 -13.82
#